data_01b16b3379a4c8ad1f92d51e9fc18fd4
#
_entry.id   01b16b3379a4c8ad1f92d51e9fc18fd4
#
_cell.length_a   1.000
_cell.length_b   1.000
_cell.length_c   1.000
_cell.angle_alpha   90.00
_cell.angle_beta   90.00
_cell.angle_gamma   90.00
#
_symmetry.space_group_name_H-M   'P 1'
#
loop_
_entity.id
_entity.type
_entity.pdbx_description
1 polymer ?
#
loop_
_entity_poly.entity_id
_entity_poly.type
_entity_poly.pdbx_seq_one_letter_code
_entity_poly.pdbx_strand_id
1 'polypeptide(L)'
;MGEKTHAHTGAAGGVPAAGHPSAVRNVVLVGHSGSGKTTLVEALALTAGALNRAGRVEDGATVSDHDEIERRRHRSVHLSPVPVAWDGCKVNLLDSPGYADFVGELRAGLRAADAALFVISAAQEAESVAATTRAVWEECALVGMPRAIVVTHLDTARTSFAEMTRICAETFGGDDPDAVLPLYLPVLGPEAADGHAPLTGLTGLLTQRILDYSSGERAELPPAPDQEGPLAQARNRLIEGIIAESEDESLMDRYLDSGGDDIDVSTLIADLERAVAQGTFFPVLAAAPAAEGARQGIGTVELLELITRGFPTPLERTPPTVTTPSGAPGSAPACDPEGPLLAEVVKTSSDPYAGRISLVRVFSGTLRPDDTVHLCGHGLDAAGREPRACHEAEVRVTALTSPFGQQQRPVDRCVAGDLVGVARLGEAETGDTLSASGDPVLIEPWSTPDPLLPTAVRAHGKADEDKLSHALARLVAEDPTLRLEQNPDTHQVVLWCLGEAHQEVALERLRSRYGVQVDAEPHRVALRETFGGRAAGRGRHVKQSGGHGQFAICAIEVEPLPAGSGIEFVDKVVGGSVPRQFIPSVEKGVRAQAARGVSAGHPLVDVRVTLLDGKAHSVDSSDAAFQTAGALALREAAADARIQLLEPVCEVAVLVPDDYVGPVMSDLSGRRGRVVGTEQSPGGRTLVRAEVPETEIGRYALDLRSLTHGTGRFDRTHTRFEAMPPQLAEKVRAERGNGSPGA
;
A
#
# COMPACT_ATOMS: atom_id res chain seq x y z
N MET A 1 0.66 -44.85 34.78
CA MET A 1 2.06 -44.43 34.49
C MET A 1 1.94 -42.99 34.04
N GLY A 2 2.41 -42.06 34.87
CA GLY A 2 2.19 -40.66 34.62
C GLY A 2 3.02 -40.13 33.44
N GLU A 3 2.34 -39.57 32.49
CA GLU A 3 2.96 -38.76 31.46
C GLU A 3 3.49 -37.47 32.09
N LYS A 4 4.77 -37.27 31.94
CA LYS A 4 5.46 -36.06 32.37
C LYS A 4 4.99 -34.91 31.48
N THR A 5 4.29 -33.97 32.06
CA THR A 5 4.15 -32.63 31.53
C THR A 5 5.52 -32.10 31.16
N HIS A 6 5.80 -31.98 29.86
CA HIS A 6 6.99 -31.31 29.38
C HIS A 6 6.87 -29.82 29.72
N ALA A 7 7.54 -29.42 30.78
CA ALA A 7 7.80 -28.02 31.05
C ALA A 7 8.62 -27.46 29.89
N HIS A 8 8.03 -26.55 29.13
CA HIS A 8 8.70 -25.80 28.09
C HIS A 8 9.77 -24.90 28.73
N THR A 9 10.99 -25.42 28.82
CA THR A 9 12.16 -24.60 29.13
C THR A 9 12.66 -23.95 27.85
N GLY A 10 11.95 -22.93 27.37
CA GLY A 10 12.52 -21.93 26.50
C GLY A 10 13.57 -21.17 27.30
N ALA A 11 14.81 -21.28 26.91
CA ALA A 11 15.90 -20.51 27.52
C ALA A 11 15.55 -19.01 27.33
N ALA A 12 15.28 -18.32 28.42
CA ALA A 12 15.03 -16.88 28.41
C ALA A 12 16.24 -16.17 27.78
N GLY A 13 16.05 -15.59 26.56
CA GLY A 13 17.00 -14.69 25.93
C GLY A 13 17.68 -15.15 24.63
N GLY A 14 17.44 -16.37 24.12
CA GLY A 14 17.99 -16.81 22.84
C GLY A 14 17.27 -16.19 21.64
N VAL A 15 18.00 -15.86 20.56
CA VAL A 15 17.40 -15.45 19.29
C VAL A 15 16.74 -16.69 18.66
N PRO A 16 15.42 -16.67 18.32
CA PRO A 16 14.79 -17.79 17.62
C PRO A 16 15.49 -18.06 16.29
N ALA A 17 15.85 -19.30 16.02
CA ALA A 17 16.50 -19.72 14.78
C ALA A 17 15.89 -21.04 14.31
N ALA A 18 15.68 -21.18 13.01
CA ALA A 18 15.26 -22.41 12.37
C ALA A 18 16.42 -23.04 11.60
N GLY A 19 16.51 -24.35 11.68
CA GLY A 19 17.50 -25.13 10.91
C GLY A 19 16.96 -25.64 9.58
N HIS A 20 15.62 -25.70 9.44
CA HIS A 20 14.93 -26.22 8.26
C HIS A 20 13.58 -25.52 8.06
N PRO A 21 13.08 -25.37 6.83
CA PRO A 21 11.80 -24.71 6.54
C PRO A 21 10.58 -25.29 7.28
N SER A 22 10.56 -26.59 7.56
CA SER A 22 9.47 -27.24 8.31
C SER A 22 9.31 -26.67 9.74
N ALA A 23 10.37 -26.09 10.31
CA ALA A 23 10.36 -25.46 11.62
C ALA A 23 10.15 -23.93 11.57
N VAL A 24 9.68 -23.39 10.43
CA VAL A 24 9.37 -21.97 10.27
C VAL A 24 7.87 -21.78 10.11
N ARG A 25 7.33 -20.75 10.72
CA ARG A 25 5.97 -20.25 10.50
C ARG A 25 6.01 -18.74 10.33
N ASN A 26 5.52 -18.22 9.21
CA ASN A 26 5.42 -16.80 8.95
C ASN A 26 3.96 -16.40 8.96
N VAL A 27 3.56 -15.65 9.95
CA VAL A 27 2.15 -15.33 10.20
C VAL A 27 1.97 -13.82 10.28
N VAL A 28 1.16 -13.27 9.38
CA VAL A 28 0.78 -11.86 9.43
C VAL A 28 -0.52 -11.67 10.19
N LEU A 29 -0.56 -10.71 11.10
CA LEU A 29 -1.77 -10.28 11.77
C LEU A 29 -2.43 -9.19 10.93
N VAL A 30 -3.64 -9.45 10.47
CA VAL A 30 -4.42 -8.54 9.62
C VAL A 30 -5.76 -8.22 10.27
N GLY A 31 -6.40 -7.13 9.87
CA GLY A 31 -7.67 -6.68 10.43
C GLY A 31 -7.72 -5.15 10.51
N HIS A 32 -8.90 -4.60 10.81
CA HIS A 32 -9.10 -3.14 10.88
C HIS A 32 -8.28 -2.47 12.00
N SER A 33 -8.16 -1.14 11.93
CA SER A 33 -7.51 -0.35 12.99
C SER A 33 -8.30 -0.49 14.31
N GLY A 34 -7.58 -0.74 15.41
CA GLY A 34 -8.21 -0.93 16.73
C GLY A 34 -8.78 -2.35 16.96
N SER A 35 -8.52 -3.32 16.07
CA SER A 35 -8.94 -4.71 16.30
C SER A 35 -8.11 -5.46 17.35
N GLY A 36 -7.05 -4.87 17.88
CA GLY A 36 -6.20 -5.51 18.90
C GLY A 36 -5.01 -6.33 18.36
N LYS A 37 -4.62 -6.18 17.09
CA LYS A 37 -3.47 -6.91 16.47
C LYS A 37 -2.19 -6.76 17.27
N THR A 38 -1.74 -5.54 17.50
CA THR A 38 -0.53 -5.22 18.26
C THR A 38 -0.59 -5.77 19.69
N THR A 39 -1.74 -5.65 20.35
CA THR A 39 -1.97 -6.22 21.69
C THR A 39 -1.91 -7.75 21.66
N LEU A 40 -2.42 -8.38 20.59
CA LEU A 40 -2.35 -9.83 20.41
C LEU A 40 -0.91 -10.30 20.15
N VAL A 41 -0.12 -9.56 19.35
CA VAL A 41 1.33 -9.84 19.17
C VAL A 41 2.07 -9.79 20.51
N GLU A 42 1.81 -8.78 21.33
CA GLU A 42 2.38 -8.67 22.69
C GLU A 42 2.00 -9.88 23.56
N ALA A 43 0.71 -10.28 23.54
CA ALA A 43 0.22 -11.41 24.31
C ALA A 43 0.82 -12.76 23.85
N LEU A 44 0.96 -12.97 22.54
CA LEU A 44 1.62 -14.16 21.97
C LEU A 44 3.11 -14.18 22.31
N ALA A 45 3.80 -13.04 22.19
CA ALA A 45 5.22 -12.93 22.54
C ALA A 45 5.49 -13.14 24.04
N LEU A 46 4.59 -12.66 24.91
CA LEU A 46 4.65 -12.93 26.34
C LEU A 46 4.45 -14.41 26.63
N THR A 47 3.41 -15.03 26.06
CA THR A 47 3.09 -16.46 26.22
C THR A 47 4.23 -17.35 25.73
N ALA A 48 4.86 -16.99 24.62
CA ALA A 48 6.05 -17.68 24.09
C ALA A 48 7.33 -17.40 24.90
N GLY A 49 7.28 -16.57 25.93
CA GLY A 49 8.43 -16.23 26.76
C GLY A 49 9.48 -15.32 26.10
N ALA A 50 9.15 -14.72 24.95
CA ALA A 50 10.01 -13.74 24.28
C ALA A 50 10.00 -12.37 25.00
N LEU A 51 8.93 -12.09 25.76
CA LEU A 51 8.78 -10.93 26.62
C LEU A 51 8.62 -11.36 28.08
N ASN A 52 9.15 -10.55 28.98
CA ASN A 52 8.91 -10.73 30.44
C ASN A 52 7.62 -10.05 30.91
N ARG A 53 7.15 -9.05 30.14
CA ARG A 53 5.92 -8.28 30.38
C ARG A 53 5.44 -7.75 29.03
N ALA A 54 4.14 -7.86 28.78
CA ALA A 54 3.53 -7.25 27.60
C ALA A 54 3.51 -5.71 27.73
N GLY A 55 3.84 -5.03 26.63
CA GLY A 55 3.66 -3.59 26.50
C GLY A 55 2.20 -3.24 26.22
N ARG A 56 1.85 -1.95 26.37
CA ARG A 56 0.55 -1.41 26.02
C ARG A 56 0.69 -0.35 24.94
N VAL A 57 -0.25 -0.34 24.00
CA VAL A 57 -0.27 0.64 22.91
C VAL A 57 -0.40 2.07 23.44
N GLU A 58 -1.26 2.26 24.45
CA GLU A 58 -1.51 3.55 25.09
C GLU A 58 -0.26 4.12 25.78
N ASP A 59 0.62 3.26 26.26
CA ASP A 59 1.88 3.64 26.93
C ASP A 59 3.03 3.81 25.92
N GLY A 60 2.82 3.45 24.63
CA GLY A 60 3.87 3.42 23.60
C GLY A 60 5.00 2.44 23.92
N ALA A 61 4.69 1.35 24.64
CA ALA A 61 5.67 0.40 25.18
C ALA A 61 5.69 -0.96 24.46
N THR A 62 4.94 -1.11 23.38
CA THR A 62 4.88 -2.36 22.59
C THR A 62 6.15 -2.58 21.79
N VAL A 63 6.45 -3.84 21.48
CA VAL A 63 7.62 -4.23 20.68
C VAL A 63 7.46 -3.83 19.23
N SER A 64 6.27 -4.02 18.65
CA SER A 64 6.01 -3.75 17.24
C SER A 64 5.91 -2.25 16.93
N ASP A 65 5.17 -1.47 17.75
CA ASP A 65 5.02 -0.02 17.56
C ASP A 65 6.18 0.73 18.23
N HIS A 66 7.35 0.64 17.66
CA HIS A 66 8.58 1.20 18.25
C HIS A 66 9.03 2.53 17.62
N ASP A 67 8.47 2.91 16.47
CA ASP A 67 8.72 4.20 15.83
C ASP A 67 8.09 5.35 16.65
N GLU A 68 8.75 6.51 16.69
CA GLU A 68 8.25 7.68 17.40
C GLU A 68 6.87 8.13 16.87
N ILE A 69 6.63 7.98 15.57
CA ILE A 69 5.35 8.32 14.94
C ILE A 69 4.25 7.39 15.45
N GLU A 70 4.52 6.09 15.54
CA GLU A 70 3.58 5.08 16.05
C GLU A 70 3.24 5.33 17.51
N ARG A 71 4.26 5.53 18.35
CA ARG A 71 4.10 5.83 19.77
C ARG A 71 3.26 7.08 20.03
N ARG A 72 3.47 8.14 19.25
CA ARG A 72 2.71 9.39 19.40
C ARG A 72 1.30 9.28 18.88
N ARG A 73 1.07 8.48 17.83
CA ARG A 73 -0.25 8.28 17.22
C ARG A 73 -1.04 7.16 17.87
N HIS A 74 -0.42 6.33 18.72
CA HIS A 74 -0.97 5.09 19.28
C HIS A 74 -1.55 4.18 18.19
N ARG A 75 -0.85 4.06 17.07
CA ARG A 75 -1.26 3.31 15.88
C ARG A 75 -0.06 2.83 15.09
N SER A 76 -0.11 1.58 14.65
CA SER A 76 0.88 1.02 13.73
C SER A 76 0.79 1.70 12.36
N VAL A 77 1.93 2.09 11.82
CA VAL A 77 2.09 2.65 10.47
C VAL A 77 3.11 1.87 9.65
N HIS A 78 3.76 0.86 10.26
CA HIS A 78 4.74 -0.02 9.66
C HIS A 78 4.41 -1.49 9.87
N LEU A 79 4.84 -2.33 8.95
CA LEU A 79 4.96 -3.77 9.16
C LEU A 79 6.13 -4.03 10.12
N SER A 80 5.87 -4.72 11.23
CA SER A 80 6.88 -5.03 12.26
C SER A 80 6.96 -6.53 12.52
N PRO A 81 8.13 -7.19 12.30
CA PRO A 81 8.34 -8.59 12.64
C PRO A 81 8.68 -8.77 14.12
N VAL A 82 8.03 -9.75 14.76
CA VAL A 82 8.27 -10.17 16.14
C VAL A 82 8.49 -11.69 16.16
N PRO A 83 9.72 -12.17 15.98
CA PRO A 83 10.02 -13.59 15.99
C PRO A 83 10.01 -14.17 17.41
N VAL A 84 9.30 -15.26 17.59
CA VAL A 84 9.19 -16.03 18.84
C VAL A 84 9.51 -17.51 18.58
N ALA A 85 9.84 -18.25 19.63
CA ALA A 85 10.02 -19.70 19.59
C ALA A 85 8.86 -20.40 20.29
N TRP A 86 8.24 -21.37 19.63
CA TRP A 86 7.18 -22.20 20.17
C TRP A 86 7.20 -23.61 19.61
N ASP A 87 7.13 -24.63 20.47
CA ASP A 87 7.06 -26.05 20.12
C ASP A 87 8.11 -26.49 19.06
N GLY A 88 9.34 -26.03 19.22
CA GLY A 88 10.44 -26.34 18.29
C GLY A 88 10.43 -25.53 16.99
N CYS A 89 9.44 -24.68 16.77
CA CYS A 89 9.32 -23.79 15.60
C CYS A 89 9.81 -22.38 15.91
N LYS A 90 10.35 -21.72 14.88
CA LYS A 90 10.48 -20.28 14.81
C LYS A 90 9.21 -19.70 14.20
N VAL A 91 8.48 -18.90 14.96
CA VAL A 91 7.27 -18.21 14.51
C VAL A 91 7.60 -16.74 14.30
N ASN A 92 7.53 -16.27 13.07
CA ASN A 92 7.67 -14.86 12.73
C ASN A 92 6.26 -14.23 12.72
N LEU A 93 5.90 -13.56 13.81
CA LEU A 93 4.68 -12.76 13.88
C LEU A 93 4.93 -11.42 13.17
N LEU A 94 4.10 -11.11 12.17
CA LEU A 94 4.19 -9.88 11.39
C LEU A 94 3.01 -8.99 11.76
N ASP A 95 3.25 -7.96 12.58
CA ASP A 95 2.23 -6.98 12.95
C ASP A 95 2.03 -5.98 11.80
N SER A 96 0.86 -5.97 11.19
CA SER A 96 0.53 -5.09 10.06
C SER A 96 -0.38 -3.93 10.47
N PRO A 97 -0.21 -2.72 9.88
CA PRO A 97 -1.14 -1.63 10.08
C PRO A 97 -2.57 -2.00 9.66
N GLY A 98 -3.56 -1.61 10.45
CA GLY A 98 -4.98 -1.84 10.13
C GLY A 98 -5.66 -0.66 9.45
N TYR A 99 -4.95 0.39 9.11
CA TYR A 99 -5.51 1.58 8.46
C TYR A 99 -5.32 1.46 6.94
N ALA A 100 -6.38 1.71 6.19
CA ALA A 100 -6.40 1.50 4.73
C ALA A 100 -5.33 2.31 3.97
N ASP A 101 -4.86 3.44 4.54
CA ASP A 101 -3.80 4.26 3.96
C ASP A 101 -2.44 3.55 3.93
N PHE A 102 -2.27 2.48 4.72
CA PHE A 102 -1.03 1.69 4.79
C PHE A 102 -1.19 0.29 4.18
N VAL A 103 -2.07 0.14 3.18
CA VAL A 103 -2.28 -1.15 2.50
C VAL A 103 -1.01 -1.69 1.84
N GLY A 104 -0.04 -0.84 1.49
CA GLY A 104 1.28 -1.26 1.03
C GLY A 104 2.03 -2.09 2.06
N GLU A 105 1.99 -1.68 3.32
CA GLU A 105 2.58 -2.43 4.44
C GLU A 105 1.84 -3.75 4.70
N LEU A 106 0.51 -3.76 4.55
CA LEU A 106 -0.29 -4.98 4.61
C LEU A 106 0.12 -5.96 3.50
N ARG A 107 0.23 -5.51 2.25
CA ARG A 107 0.65 -6.35 1.12
C ARG A 107 2.07 -6.87 1.26
N ALA A 108 2.99 -6.05 1.78
CA ALA A 108 4.33 -6.51 2.15
C ALA A 108 4.29 -7.62 3.20
N GLY A 109 3.42 -7.50 4.21
CA GLY A 109 3.17 -8.54 5.21
C GLY A 109 2.61 -9.83 4.60
N LEU A 110 1.63 -9.73 3.70
CA LEU A 110 1.06 -10.87 2.97
C LEU A 110 2.11 -11.56 2.08
N ARG A 111 3.02 -10.79 1.47
CA ARG A 111 4.12 -11.32 0.66
C ARG A 111 5.15 -12.06 1.51
N ALA A 112 5.39 -11.58 2.73
CA ALA A 112 6.33 -12.18 3.67
C ALA A 112 5.77 -13.40 4.40
N ALA A 113 4.44 -13.56 4.50
CA ALA A 113 3.77 -14.56 5.31
C ALA A 113 3.38 -15.82 4.53
N ASP A 114 3.13 -16.90 5.27
CA ASP A 114 2.56 -18.16 4.75
C ASP A 114 1.10 -18.33 5.19
N ALA A 115 0.68 -17.65 6.27
CA ALA A 115 -0.69 -17.64 6.77
C ALA A 115 -1.02 -16.31 7.45
N ALA A 116 -2.30 -16.03 7.68
CA ALA A 116 -2.78 -14.83 8.35
C ALA A 116 -3.68 -15.12 9.57
N LEU A 117 -3.50 -14.36 10.64
CA LEU A 117 -4.48 -14.22 11.70
C LEU A 117 -5.35 -12.99 11.42
N PHE A 118 -6.62 -13.24 11.10
CA PHE A 118 -7.60 -12.20 10.80
C PHE A 118 -8.28 -11.75 12.10
N VAL A 119 -7.86 -10.60 12.61
CA VAL A 119 -8.25 -10.11 13.95
C VAL A 119 -9.44 -9.17 13.88
N ILE A 120 -10.51 -9.51 14.58
CA ILE A 120 -11.77 -8.77 14.61
C ILE A 120 -12.13 -8.42 16.07
N SER A 121 -12.64 -7.20 16.28
CA SER A 121 -13.03 -6.72 17.62
C SER A 121 -14.53 -6.91 17.87
N ALA A 122 -14.89 -7.61 18.94
CA ALA A 122 -16.26 -7.73 19.41
C ALA A 122 -16.81 -6.43 20.05
N ALA A 123 -15.96 -5.45 20.33
CA ALA A 123 -16.39 -4.13 20.79
C ALA A 123 -17.05 -3.28 19.68
N GLN A 124 -17.01 -3.71 18.44
CA GLN A 124 -17.70 -3.08 17.31
C GLN A 124 -19.15 -3.55 17.19
N GLU A 125 -19.99 -2.70 16.63
CA GLU A 125 -21.35 -3.08 16.25
C GLU A 125 -21.34 -4.00 15.04
N ALA A 126 -22.24 -4.98 15.00
CA ALA A 126 -22.33 -6.02 13.97
C ALA A 126 -22.29 -5.49 12.53
N GLU A 127 -23.05 -4.42 12.25
CA GLU A 127 -23.16 -3.80 10.93
C GLU A 127 -21.83 -3.16 10.47
N SER A 128 -21.05 -2.61 11.41
CA SER A 128 -19.76 -1.99 11.14
C SER A 128 -18.67 -3.02 10.82
N VAL A 129 -18.73 -4.21 11.44
CA VAL A 129 -17.72 -5.26 11.25
C VAL A 129 -17.60 -5.69 9.80
N ALA A 130 -18.73 -6.03 9.17
CA ALA A 130 -18.74 -6.51 7.78
C ALA A 130 -18.17 -5.48 6.80
N ALA A 131 -18.49 -4.20 6.99
CA ALA A 131 -18.03 -3.14 6.11
C ALA A 131 -16.52 -2.86 6.24
N THR A 132 -16.00 -2.82 7.48
CA THR A 132 -14.60 -2.45 7.73
C THR A 132 -13.60 -3.59 7.47
N THR A 133 -14.07 -4.85 7.53
CA THR A 133 -13.20 -6.02 7.44
C THR A 133 -13.15 -6.66 6.05
N ARG A 134 -14.20 -6.48 5.24
CA ARG A 134 -14.31 -7.10 3.91
C ARG A 134 -13.11 -6.78 3.00
N ALA A 135 -12.69 -5.52 2.94
CA ALA A 135 -11.57 -5.12 2.08
C ALA A 135 -10.25 -5.83 2.46
N VAL A 136 -9.98 -5.98 3.77
CA VAL A 136 -8.80 -6.68 4.26
C VAL A 136 -8.89 -8.19 3.98
N TRP A 137 -10.09 -8.77 4.11
CA TRP A 137 -10.33 -10.17 3.76
C TRP A 137 -10.09 -10.45 2.29
N GLU A 138 -10.57 -9.55 1.41
CA GLU A 138 -10.34 -9.63 -0.04
C GLU A 138 -8.85 -9.55 -0.39
N GLU A 139 -8.07 -8.69 0.27
CA GLU A 139 -6.61 -8.62 0.06
C GLU A 139 -5.93 -9.98 0.39
N CYS A 140 -6.35 -10.65 1.46
CA CYS A 140 -5.87 -11.99 1.79
C CYS A 140 -6.33 -13.04 0.77
N ALA A 141 -7.59 -12.95 0.31
CA ALA A 141 -8.15 -13.90 -0.67
C ALA A 141 -7.46 -13.80 -2.04
N LEU A 142 -7.11 -12.58 -2.49
CA LEU A 142 -6.41 -12.35 -3.75
C LEU A 142 -5.08 -13.12 -3.88
N VAL A 143 -4.41 -13.38 -2.77
CA VAL A 143 -3.14 -14.13 -2.72
C VAL A 143 -3.30 -15.56 -2.21
N GLY A 144 -4.53 -16.06 -2.10
CA GLY A 144 -4.80 -17.41 -1.60
C GLY A 144 -4.22 -17.66 -0.20
N MET A 145 -4.28 -16.66 0.70
CA MET A 145 -3.66 -16.72 2.02
C MET A 145 -4.49 -17.63 2.95
N PRO A 146 -3.94 -18.72 3.51
CA PRO A 146 -4.54 -19.46 4.61
C PRO A 146 -4.82 -18.56 5.81
N ARG A 147 -6.00 -18.70 6.44
CA ARG A 147 -6.45 -17.74 7.47
C ARG A 147 -7.14 -18.42 8.64
N ALA A 148 -6.94 -17.87 9.83
CA ALA A 148 -7.79 -18.13 11.00
C ALA A 148 -8.34 -16.80 11.51
N ILE A 149 -9.56 -16.81 12.05
CA ILE A 149 -10.23 -15.62 12.57
C ILE A 149 -10.04 -15.58 14.09
N VAL A 150 -9.62 -14.42 14.60
CA VAL A 150 -9.43 -14.19 16.04
C VAL A 150 -10.35 -13.08 16.51
N VAL A 151 -11.27 -13.41 17.41
CA VAL A 151 -12.18 -12.45 18.03
C VAL A 151 -11.58 -11.93 19.33
N THR A 152 -11.40 -10.62 19.41
CA THR A 152 -10.83 -9.89 20.55
C THR A 152 -11.88 -9.03 21.25
N HIS A 153 -11.51 -8.40 22.37
CA HIS A 153 -12.36 -7.45 23.13
C HIS A 153 -13.73 -8.03 23.55
N LEU A 154 -13.74 -9.32 23.89
CA LEU A 154 -14.96 -9.97 24.38
C LEU A 154 -15.37 -9.50 25.77
N ASP A 155 -14.44 -8.94 26.53
CA ASP A 155 -14.65 -8.30 27.84
C ASP A 155 -15.42 -6.97 27.75
N THR A 156 -15.36 -6.31 26.59
CA THR A 156 -16.06 -5.06 26.29
C THR A 156 -17.01 -5.21 25.10
N ALA A 157 -17.47 -6.45 24.85
CA ALA A 157 -18.21 -6.81 23.66
C ALA A 157 -19.55 -6.05 23.54
N ARG A 158 -19.80 -5.51 22.35
CA ARG A 158 -21.13 -5.07 21.89
C ARG A 158 -21.84 -6.15 21.09
N THR A 159 -21.05 -7.07 20.53
CA THR A 159 -21.51 -8.19 19.73
C THR A 159 -20.99 -9.47 20.37
N SER A 160 -21.87 -10.45 20.63
CA SER A 160 -21.48 -11.73 21.23
C SER A 160 -20.56 -12.53 20.29
N PHE A 161 -19.76 -13.45 20.86
CA PHE A 161 -18.90 -14.33 20.06
C PHE A 161 -19.69 -15.15 19.04
N ALA A 162 -20.85 -15.68 19.42
CA ALA A 162 -21.72 -16.45 18.51
C ALA A 162 -22.22 -15.59 17.34
N GLU A 163 -22.65 -14.36 17.63
CA GLU A 163 -23.10 -13.43 16.60
C GLU A 163 -21.93 -12.98 15.72
N MET A 164 -20.74 -12.76 16.29
CA MET A 164 -19.54 -12.43 15.52
C MET A 164 -19.16 -13.58 14.58
N THR A 165 -19.22 -14.83 15.05
CA THR A 165 -18.97 -16.00 14.21
C THR A 165 -19.99 -16.09 13.06
N ARG A 166 -21.27 -15.82 13.33
CA ARG A 166 -22.32 -15.80 12.29
C ARG A 166 -22.04 -14.71 11.24
N ILE A 167 -21.68 -13.51 11.66
CA ILE A 167 -21.34 -12.41 10.74
C ILE A 167 -20.13 -12.79 9.88
N CYS A 168 -19.11 -13.43 10.47
CA CYS A 168 -17.94 -13.90 9.74
C CYS A 168 -18.34 -14.99 8.72
N ALA A 169 -19.19 -15.94 9.08
CA ALA A 169 -19.66 -16.97 8.17
C ALA A 169 -20.44 -16.38 6.98
N GLU A 170 -21.35 -15.45 7.23
CA GLU A 170 -22.12 -14.75 6.19
C GLU A 170 -21.26 -13.83 5.29
N THR A 171 -20.21 -13.25 5.86
CA THR A 171 -19.38 -12.28 5.12
C THR A 171 -18.22 -12.93 4.37
N PHE A 172 -17.64 -13.99 4.91
CA PHE A 172 -16.38 -14.60 4.48
C PHE A 172 -16.49 -16.06 4.04
N GLY A 173 -17.56 -16.78 4.41
CA GLY A 173 -17.77 -18.17 4.04
C GLY A 173 -18.09 -18.38 2.55
N GLY A 174 -18.38 -17.31 1.81
CA GLY A 174 -18.74 -17.43 0.39
C GLY A 174 -20.05 -18.22 0.20
N ASP A 175 -19.99 -19.28 -0.59
CA ASP A 175 -21.14 -20.16 -0.86
C ASP A 175 -21.34 -21.22 0.25
N ASP A 176 -20.35 -21.41 1.14
CA ASP A 176 -20.41 -22.35 2.27
C ASP A 176 -20.19 -21.64 3.61
N PRO A 177 -21.28 -21.33 4.35
CA PRO A 177 -21.18 -20.74 5.69
C PRO A 177 -20.47 -21.65 6.72
N ASP A 178 -20.42 -22.96 6.50
CA ASP A 178 -19.76 -23.91 7.39
C ASP A 178 -18.25 -24.00 7.19
N ALA A 179 -17.71 -23.29 6.20
CA ALA A 179 -16.28 -23.02 6.08
C ALA A 179 -15.74 -22.13 7.23
N VAL A 180 -16.59 -21.44 7.99
CA VAL A 180 -16.22 -20.56 9.10
C VAL A 180 -16.85 -21.05 10.39
N LEU A 181 -16.11 -21.82 11.19
CA LEU A 181 -16.62 -22.43 12.43
C LEU A 181 -15.67 -22.21 13.61
N PRO A 182 -16.21 -22.13 14.86
CA PRO A 182 -15.37 -22.01 16.04
C PRO A 182 -14.63 -23.30 16.36
N LEU A 183 -13.36 -23.21 16.77
CA LEU A 183 -12.61 -24.33 17.38
C LEU A 183 -12.80 -24.39 18.89
N TYR A 184 -13.04 -23.24 19.50
CA TYR A 184 -13.23 -23.08 20.92
C TYR A 184 -14.40 -22.14 21.17
N LEU A 185 -15.20 -22.43 22.20
CA LEU A 185 -16.22 -21.54 22.70
C LEU A 185 -15.72 -20.74 23.90
N PRO A 186 -15.98 -19.43 24.00
CA PRO A 186 -15.56 -18.65 25.15
C PRO A 186 -16.31 -19.03 26.41
N VAL A 187 -15.60 -19.12 27.53
CA VAL A 187 -16.16 -19.24 28.88
C VAL A 187 -16.12 -17.87 29.52
N LEU A 188 -17.31 -17.34 29.78
CA LEU A 188 -17.45 -16.02 30.42
C LEU A 188 -17.62 -16.19 31.92
N GLY A 189 -16.99 -15.31 32.67
CA GLY A 189 -17.16 -15.21 34.14
C GLY A 189 -18.50 -14.54 34.53
N PRO A 190 -18.68 -14.29 35.81
CA PRO A 190 -19.85 -13.56 36.30
C PRO A 190 -19.90 -12.15 35.72
N GLU A 191 -21.10 -11.69 35.39
CA GLU A 191 -21.34 -10.34 34.91
C GLU A 191 -20.89 -9.31 35.96
N ALA A 192 -20.05 -8.36 35.56
CA ALA A 192 -19.58 -7.28 36.41
C ALA A 192 -20.65 -6.17 36.56
N ALA A 193 -20.44 -5.22 37.45
CA ALA A 193 -21.40 -4.14 37.73
C ALA A 193 -21.66 -3.20 36.53
N ASP A 194 -20.77 -3.22 35.53
CA ASP A 194 -20.87 -2.47 34.26
C ASP A 194 -21.63 -3.23 33.16
N GLY A 195 -22.16 -4.43 33.46
CA GLY A 195 -22.91 -5.26 32.54
C GLY A 195 -22.06 -6.12 31.59
N HIS A 196 -20.75 -6.15 31.77
CA HIS A 196 -19.84 -6.97 31.00
C HIS A 196 -19.40 -8.22 31.75
N ALA A 197 -19.27 -9.35 31.05
CA ALA A 197 -18.74 -10.59 31.61
C ALA A 197 -17.31 -10.82 31.07
N PRO A 198 -16.30 -10.90 31.96
CA PRO A 198 -14.93 -11.12 31.54
C PRO A 198 -14.77 -12.50 30.91
N LEU A 199 -13.92 -12.61 29.90
CA LEU A 199 -13.47 -13.90 29.38
C LEU A 199 -12.58 -14.57 30.44
N THR A 200 -12.92 -15.79 30.86
CA THR A 200 -12.20 -16.54 31.90
C THR A 200 -11.58 -17.83 31.38
N GLY A 201 -12.01 -18.31 30.24
CA GLY A 201 -11.52 -19.54 29.67
C GLY A 201 -12.07 -19.83 28.29
N LEU A 202 -11.74 -21.03 27.78
CA LEU A 202 -12.21 -21.54 26.51
C LEU A 202 -12.67 -23.00 26.68
N THR A 203 -13.68 -23.40 25.90
CA THR A 203 -14.08 -24.80 25.81
C THR A 203 -13.67 -25.35 24.44
N GLY A 204 -12.74 -26.29 24.40
CA GLY A 204 -12.29 -26.94 23.18
C GLY A 204 -13.36 -27.89 22.61
N LEU A 205 -13.80 -27.66 21.39
CA LEU A 205 -14.84 -28.49 20.75
C LEU A 205 -14.35 -29.88 20.39
N LEU A 206 -13.12 -30.02 19.89
CA LEU A 206 -12.55 -31.33 19.55
C LEU A 206 -12.16 -32.13 20.80
N THR A 207 -11.54 -31.47 21.77
CA THR A 207 -11.02 -32.11 22.99
C THR A 207 -12.08 -32.30 24.07
N GLN A 208 -13.22 -31.58 23.98
CA GLN A 208 -14.26 -31.54 25.00
C GLN A 208 -13.72 -31.22 26.41
N ARG A 209 -12.77 -30.27 26.49
CA ARG A 209 -12.16 -29.80 27.74
C ARG A 209 -12.36 -28.31 27.90
N ILE A 210 -12.59 -27.90 29.15
CA ILE A 210 -12.58 -26.49 29.53
C ILE A 210 -11.14 -26.12 29.88
N LEU A 211 -10.65 -25.09 29.25
CA LEU A 211 -9.37 -24.47 29.50
C LEU A 211 -9.63 -23.24 30.35
N ASP A 212 -9.43 -23.38 31.66
CA ASP A 212 -9.69 -22.33 32.66
C ASP A 212 -8.41 -21.50 32.90
N TYR A 213 -8.53 -20.19 32.76
CA TYR A 213 -7.47 -19.22 32.98
C TYR A 213 -7.73 -18.32 34.21
N SER A 214 -8.76 -18.59 34.98
CA SER A 214 -9.16 -17.75 36.12
C SER A 214 -8.08 -17.62 37.22
N SER A 215 -7.17 -18.57 37.30
CA SER A 215 -6.04 -18.56 38.24
C SER A 215 -4.81 -17.80 37.69
N GLY A 216 -4.83 -17.31 36.43
CA GLY A 216 -3.68 -16.73 35.75
C GLY A 216 -2.75 -17.74 35.07
N GLU A 217 -3.02 -19.03 35.22
CA GLU A 217 -2.36 -20.15 34.52
C GLU A 217 -3.43 -21.07 33.93
N ARG A 218 -3.13 -21.69 32.77
CA ARG A 218 -4.04 -22.61 32.07
C ARG A 218 -4.25 -23.88 32.87
N ALA A 219 -5.49 -24.20 33.19
CA ALA A 219 -5.90 -25.45 33.79
C ALA A 219 -6.94 -26.17 32.92
N GLU A 220 -6.87 -27.50 32.83
CA GLU A 220 -7.81 -28.31 32.06
C GLU A 220 -8.85 -28.93 32.98
N LEU A 221 -10.13 -28.68 32.74
CA LEU A 221 -11.24 -29.17 33.51
C LEU A 221 -12.22 -29.95 32.61
N PRO A 222 -12.94 -30.94 33.13
CA PRO A 222 -14.05 -31.57 32.39
C PRO A 222 -15.22 -30.58 32.27
N PRO A 223 -16.04 -30.69 31.22
CA PRO A 223 -17.24 -29.87 31.07
C PRO A 223 -18.25 -30.18 32.19
N ALA A 224 -19.05 -29.17 32.56
CA ALA A 224 -20.15 -29.41 33.49
C ALA A 224 -21.30 -30.18 32.81
N PRO A 225 -22.07 -30.99 33.54
CA PRO A 225 -23.11 -31.85 32.93
C PRO A 225 -24.20 -31.09 32.16
N ASP A 226 -24.49 -29.86 32.53
CA ASP A 226 -25.42 -28.97 31.83
C ASP A 226 -24.88 -28.37 30.53
N GLN A 227 -23.59 -28.41 30.32
CA GLN A 227 -22.91 -27.94 29.12
C GLN A 227 -22.70 -29.05 28.05
N GLU A 228 -22.83 -30.33 28.43
CA GLU A 228 -22.54 -31.47 27.54
C GLU A 228 -23.41 -31.46 26.29
N GLY A 229 -24.71 -31.16 26.37
CA GLY A 229 -25.61 -31.16 25.20
C GLY A 229 -25.27 -30.06 24.16
N PRO A 230 -25.20 -28.77 24.54
CA PRO A 230 -24.79 -27.71 23.63
C PRO A 230 -23.38 -27.90 23.05
N LEU A 231 -22.45 -28.43 23.85
CA LEU A 231 -21.09 -28.72 23.42
C LEU A 231 -21.06 -29.80 22.37
N ALA A 232 -21.83 -30.91 22.55
CA ALA A 232 -21.94 -31.97 21.58
C ALA A 232 -22.50 -31.48 20.24
N GLN A 233 -23.51 -30.62 20.24
CA GLN A 233 -24.07 -30.04 19.02
C GLN A 233 -23.05 -29.19 18.27
N ALA A 234 -22.33 -28.29 18.97
CA ALA A 234 -21.29 -27.45 18.37
C ALA A 234 -20.11 -28.29 17.84
N ARG A 235 -19.73 -29.35 18.58
CA ARG A 235 -18.71 -30.33 18.15
C ARG A 235 -19.09 -31.04 16.87
N ASN A 236 -20.31 -31.57 16.79
CA ASN A 236 -20.78 -32.28 15.61
C ASN A 236 -20.75 -31.41 14.36
N ARG A 237 -21.21 -30.13 14.47
CA ARG A 237 -21.12 -29.19 13.36
C ARG A 237 -19.69 -28.90 12.95
N LEU A 238 -18.76 -28.78 13.90
CA LEU A 238 -17.33 -28.59 13.59
C LEU A 238 -16.75 -29.80 12.87
N ILE A 239 -17.09 -31.02 13.33
CA ILE A 239 -16.63 -32.26 12.70
C ILE A 239 -17.19 -32.40 11.27
N GLU A 240 -18.48 -32.10 11.08
CA GLU A 240 -19.12 -32.07 9.75
C GLU A 240 -18.39 -31.10 8.80
N GLY A 241 -18.06 -29.88 9.25
CA GLY A 241 -17.32 -28.90 8.47
C GLY A 241 -15.89 -29.34 8.13
N ILE A 242 -15.20 -30.01 9.07
CA ILE A 242 -13.84 -30.53 8.82
C ILE A 242 -13.91 -31.69 7.79
N ILE A 243 -14.85 -32.61 7.95
CA ILE A 243 -15.00 -33.77 7.05
C ILE A 243 -15.45 -33.33 5.65
N ALA A 244 -16.27 -32.30 5.53
CA ALA A 244 -16.71 -31.76 4.23
C ALA A 244 -15.52 -31.29 3.38
N GLU A 245 -14.46 -30.80 4.02
CA GLU A 245 -13.23 -30.37 3.37
C GLU A 245 -12.13 -31.44 3.32
N SER A 246 -12.40 -32.64 3.85
CA SER A 246 -11.45 -33.75 3.87
C SER A 246 -11.35 -34.42 2.52
N GLU A 247 -10.12 -34.77 2.11
CA GLU A 247 -9.85 -35.59 0.94
C GLU A 247 -10.05 -37.11 1.23
N ASP A 248 -10.29 -37.52 2.49
CA ASP A 248 -10.51 -38.89 2.90
C ASP A 248 -12.01 -39.24 2.93
N GLU A 249 -12.52 -39.72 1.82
CA GLU A 249 -13.92 -40.14 1.68
C GLU A 249 -14.36 -41.17 2.77
N SER A 250 -13.42 -41.94 3.36
CA SER A 250 -13.74 -42.91 4.41
C SER A 250 -14.12 -42.27 5.75
N LEU A 251 -13.73 -41.00 5.99
CA LEU A 251 -14.09 -40.28 7.20
C LEU A 251 -15.58 -39.94 7.23
N MET A 252 -16.17 -39.58 6.08
CA MET A 252 -17.60 -39.33 5.98
C MET A 252 -18.41 -40.58 6.29
N ASP A 253 -18.01 -41.76 5.74
CA ASP A 253 -18.67 -43.01 6.02
C ASP A 253 -18.59 -43.38 7.51
N ARG A 254 -17.42 -43.24 8.13
CA ARG A 254 -17.22 -43.48 9.56
C ARG A 254 -18.06 -42.54 10.44
N TYR A 255 -18.15 -41.24 10.06
CA TYR A 255 -18.97 -40.27 10.76
C TYR A 255 -20.48 -40.64 10.68
N LEU A 256 -20.97 -41.05 9.52
CA LEU A 256 -22.36 -41.44 9.34
C LEU A 256 -22.71 -42.70 10.14
N ASP A 257 -21.75 -43.64 10.29
CA ASP A 257 -21.95 -44.89 11.04
C ASP A 257 -21.89 -44.68 12.56
N SER A 258 -21.01 -43.82 13.09
CA SER A 258 -20.71 -43.70 14.53
C SER A 258 -21.04 -42.35 15.13
N GLY A 259 -21.44 -41.35 14.34
CA GLY A 259 -21.66 -39.98 14.79
C GLY A 259 -20.38 -39.25 15.23
N GLY A 260 -19.23 -39.73 14.79
CA GLY A 260 -17.93 -39.11 15.07
C GLY A 260 -17.24 -39.56 16.37
N ASP A 261 -17.88 -40.43 17.18
CA ASP A 261 -17.30 -40.93 18.44
C ASP A 261 -16.14 -41.92 18.22
N ASP A 262 -16.11 -42.61 17.09
CA ASP A 262 -15.06 -43.52 16.69
C ASP A 262 -13.93 -42.88 15.85
N ILE A 263 -14.02 -41.59 15.57
CA ILE A 263 -12.97 -40.89 14.88
C ILE A 263 -11.97 -40.31 15.92
N ASP A 264 -10.72 -40.72 15.79
CA ASP A 264 -9.69 -40.23 16.68
C ASP A 264 -9.46 -38.73 16.49
N VAL A 265 -9.36 -38.01 17.61
CA VAL A 265 -9.14 -36.54 17.60
C VAL A 265 -7.90 -36.15 16.81
N SER A 266 -6.85 -36.98 16.80
CA SER A 266 -5.63 -36.71 16.01
C SER A 266 -5.88 -36.71 14.51
N THR A 267 -6.82 -37.58 14.03
CA THR A 267 -7.23 -37.59 12.61
C THR A 267 -8.00 -36.34 12.24
N LEU A 268 -8.95 -35.89 13.09
CA LEU A 268 -9.69 -34.64 12.88
C LEU A 268 -8.78 -33.42 12.89
N ILE A 269 -7.77 -33.40 13.76
CA ILE A 269 -6.76 -32.33 13.78
C ILE A 269 -5.96 -32.32 12.48
N ALA A 270 -5.50 -33.49 11.98
CA ALA A 270 -4.72 -33.55 10.75
C ALA A 270 -5.53 -33.12 9.52
N ASP A 271 -6.84 -33.38 9.47
CA ASP A 271 -7.69 -32.88 8.39
C ASP A 271 -8.01 -31.41 8.51
N LEU A 272 -8.26 -30.93 9.74
CA LEU A 272 -8.38 -29.51 10.01
C LEU A 272 -7.13 -28.72 9.56
N GLU A 273 -5.93 -29.24 9.89
CA GLU A 273 -4.66 -28.63 9.48
C GLU A 273 -4.58 -28.53 7.96
N ARG A 274 -4.97 -29.57 7.22
CA ARG A 274 -4.98 -29.55 5.75
C ARG A 274 -6.00 -28.57 5.17
N ALA A 275 -7.24 -28.56 5.67
CA ALA A 275 -8.28 -27.63 5.24
C ALA A 275 -7.91 -26.17 5.48
N VAL A 276 -7.30 -25.88 6.63
CA VAL A 276 -6.77 -24.53 6.93
C VAL A 276 -5.61 -24.15 6.00
N ALA A 277 -4.67 -25.08 5.77
CA ALA A 277 -3.53 -24.85 4.88
C ALA A 277 -3.94 -24.63 3.42
N GLN A 278 -5.00 -25.29 2.96
CA GLN A 278 -5.58 -25.10 1.63
C GLN A 278 -6.39 -23.78 1.52
N GLY A 279 -6.77 -23.19 2.66
CA GLY A 279 -7.57 -21.96 2.70
C GLY A 279 -9.04 -22.17 2.38
N THR A 280 -9.56 -23.37 2.57
CA THR A 280 -10.96 -23.74 2.39
C THR A 280 -11.75 -23.70 3.70
N PHE A 281 -11.07 -23.84 4.84
CA PHE A 281 -11.65 -23.76 6.18
C PHE A 281 -10.99 -22.65 7.01
N PHE A 282 -11.82 -21.84 7.70
CA PHE A 282 -11.39 -20.69 8.46
C PHE A 282 -11.82 -20.81 9.94
N PRO A 283 -10.97 -21.36 10.81
CA PRO A 283 -11.29 -21.56 12.20
C PRO A 283 -11.43 -20.23 12.95
N VAL A 284 -12.40 -20.14 13.87
CA VAL A 284 -12.64 -18.98 14.71
C VAL A 284 -12.23 -19.28 16.15
N LEU A 285 -11.40 -18.39 16.72
CA LEU A 285 -10.93 -18.45 18.11
C LEU A 285 -11.22 -17.15 18.83
N ALA A 286 -11.36 -17.22 20.15
CA ALA A 286 -11.41 -16.06 21.02
C ALA A 286 -10.04 -15.84 21.67
N ALA A 287 -9.61 -14.58 21.80
CA ALA A 287 -8.37 -14.25 22.50
C ALA A 287 -8.52 -12.98 23.34
N ALA A 288 -7.83 -12.97 24.48
CA ALA A 288 -7.68 -11.79 25.34
C ALA A 288 -6.23 -11.67 25.84
N PRO A 289 -5.72 -10.44 26.07
CA PRO A 289 -4.40 -10.23 26.65
C PRO A 289 -4.31 -10.82 28.05
N ALA A 290 -3.08 -11.05 28.51
CA ALA A 290 -2.83 -11.52 29.87
C ALA A 290 -3.34 -10.51 30.91
N ALA A 291 -4.00 -10.99 31.94
CA ALA A 291 -4.33 -10.17 33.10
C ALA A 291 -3.04 -9.66 33.80
N GLU A 292 -3.13 -8.61 34.60
CA GLU A 292 -1.99 -8.04 35.28
C GLU A 292 -1.30 -9.09 36.18
N GLY A 293 -0.03 -9.34 35.91
CA GLY A 293 0.77 -10.35 36.60
C GLY A 293 0.67 -11.77 36.06
N ALA A 294 -0.24 -12.05 35.11
CA ALA A 294 -0.33 -13.34 34.43
C ALA A 294 0.75 -13.46 33.33
N ARG A 295 1.19 -14.69 33.06
CA ARG A 295 2.21 -14.99 32.04
C ARG A 295 1.62 -15.36 30.69
N GLN A 296 0.34 -15.62 30.64
CA GLN A 296 -0.36 -16.09 29.44
C GLN A 296 -1.66 -15.32 29.26
N GLY A 297 -1.96 -14.91 28.03
CA GLY A 297 -3.28 -14.43 27.64
C GLY A 297 -4.23 -15.60 27.42
N ILE A 298 -5.53 -15.35 27.48
CA ILE A 298 -6.55 -16.36 27.18
C ILE A 298 -6.57 -16.59 25.68
N GLY A 299 -6.55 -17.87 25.26
CA GLY A 299 -6.52 -18.26 23.84
C GLY A 299 -5.17 -18.12 23.15
N THR A 300 -4.14 -17.59 23.83
CA THR A 300 -2.82 -17.36 23.21
C THR A 300 -2.02 -18.65 23.04
N VAL A 301 -2.17 -19.61 23.95
CA VAL A 301 -1.55 -20.96 23.82
C VAL A 301 -2.20 -21.69 22.64
N GLU A 302 -3.52 -21.68 22.55
CA GLU A 302 -4.31 -22.32 21.50
C GLU A 302 -4.00 -21.71 20.12
N LEU A 303 -3.77 -20.40 20.06
CA LEU A 303 -3.33 -19.73 18.83
C LEU A 303 -1.91 -20.13 18.43
N LEU A 304 -0.96 -20.22 19.38
CA LEU A 304 0.40 -20.68 19.09
C LEU A 304 0.41 -22.15 18.66
N GLU A 305 -0.44 -23.01 19.24
CA GLU A 305 -0.64 -24.38 18.80
C GLU A 305 -1.24 -24.45 17.39
N LEU A 306 -2.26 -23.64 17.07
CA LEU A 306 -2.82 -23.54 15.72
C LEU A 306 -1.76 -23.06 14.71
N ILE A 307 -0.96 -22.05 15.06
CA ILE A 307 0.11 -21.53 14.21
C ILE A 307 1.13 -22.63 13.90
N THR A 308 1.57 -23.39 14.90
CA THR A 308 2.65 -24.37 14.71
C THR A 308 2.19 -25.66 14.07
N ARG A 309 0.93 -26.04 14.24
CA ARG A 309 0.36 -27.31 13.73
C ARG A 309 -0.62 -27.14 12.58
N GLY A 310 -1.49 -26.12 12.63
CA GLY A 310 -2.58 -25.91 11.67
C GLY A 310 -2.23 -24.97 10.50
N PHE A 311 -1.18 -24.17 10.60
CA PHE A 311 -0.78 -23.31 9.50
C PHE A 311 0.31 -23.96 8.65
N PRO A 312 0.31 -23.72 7.32
CA PRO A 312 1.27 -24.32 6.42
C PRO A 312 2.70 -23.88 6.75
N THR A 313 3.63 -24.76 6.48
CA THR A 313 5.05 -24.46 6.41
C THR A 313 5.39 -23.78 5.10
N PRO A 314 6.55 -23.11 4.99
CA PRO A 314 7.02 -22.59 3.71
C PRO A 314 7.17 -23.64 2.60
N LEU A 315 7.29 -24.92 2.95
CA LEU A 315 7.37 -26.04 1.99
C LEU A 315 6.04 -26.32 1.27
N GLU A 316 4.92 -25.99 1.90
CA GLU A 316 3.57 -26.23 1.42
C GLU A 316 3.01 -25.04 0.62
N ARG A 317 3.75 -23.93 0.59
CA ARG A 317 3.36 -22.74 -0.17
C ARG A 317 3.90 -22.79 -1.59
N THR A 318 3.09 -22.35 -2.54
CA THR A 318 3.51 -22.20 -3.93
C THR A 318 4.67 -21.20 -4.02
N PRO A 319 5.79 -21.56 -4.67
CA PRO A 319 6.89 -20.64 -4.91
C PRO A 319 6.44 -19.42 -5.72
N PRO A 320 7.09 -18.26 -5.56
CA PRO A 320 6.75 -17.08 -6.34
C PRO A 320 7.04 -17.30 -7.82
N THR A 321 6.26 -16.67 -8.70
CA THR A 321 6.57 -16.60 -10.13
C THR A 321 7.86 -15.86 -10.35
N VAL A 322 8.73 -16.37 -11.22
CA VAL A 322 10.01 -15.73 -11.55
C VAL A 322 10.19 -15.58 -13.05
N THR A 323 10.95 -14.56 -13.44
CA THR A 323 11.41 -14.34 -14.79
C THR A 323 12.95 -14.21 -14.79
N THR A 324 13.56 -14.36 -15.93
CA THR A 324 14.96 -13.95 -16.11
C THR A 324 15.04 -12.42 -16.18
N PRO A 325 16.20 -11.80 -15.94
CA PRO A 325 16.37 -10.35 -16.13
C PRO A 325 16.02 -9.86 -17.55
N SER A 326 16.06 -10.76 -18.54
CA SER A 326 15.63 -10.47 -19.92
C SER A 326 14.10 -10.56 -20.13
N GLY A 327 13.32 -10.90 -19.10
CA GLY A 327 11.85 -11.02 -19.17
C GLY A 327 11.32 -12.37 -19.65
N ALA A 328 12.17 -13.38 -19.87
CA ALA A 328 11.69 -14.72 -20.20
C ALA A 328 11.16 -15.44 -18.96
N PRO A 329 10.10 -16.28 -19.08
CA PRO A 329 9.62 -17.08 -17.96
C PRO A 329 10.73 -17.95 -17.37
N GLY A 330 10.88 -17.92 -16.05
CA GLY A 330 11.79 -18.76 -15.27
C GLY A 330 11.06 -19.83 -14.49
N SER A 331 11.80 -20.68 -13.80
CA SER A 331 11.29 -21.63 -12.83
C SER A 331 11.86 -21.28 -11.46
N ALA A 332 10.97 -20.98 -10.50
CA ALA A 332 11.41 -20.75 -9.13
C ALA A 332 11.99 -22.06 -8.55
N PRO A 333 13.13 -22.00 -7.85
CA PRO A 333 13.64 -23.14 -7.13
C PRO A 333 12.68 -23.54 -5.99
N ALA A 334 12.72 -24.83 -5.63
CA ALA A 334 11.98 -25.31 -4.47
C ALA A 334 12.49 -24.66 -3.17
N CYS A 335 11.64 -24.67 -2.14
CA CYS A 335 12.01 -24.20 -0.80
C CYS A 335 13.00 -25.20 -0.16
N ASP A 336 14.26 -25.15 -0.58
CA ASP A 336 15.33 -26.05 -0.15
C ASP A 336 16.52 -25.22 0.39
N PRO A 337 16.96 -25.42 1.64
CA PRO A 337 18.11 -24.73 2.22
C PRO A 337 19.42 -24.91 1.46
N GLU A 338 19.58 -26.03 0.74
CA GLU A 338 20.76 -26.34 -0.06
C GLU A 338 20.60 -25.96 -1.55
N GLY A 339 19.43 -25.45 -1.93
CA GLY A 339 19.12 -24.97 -3.27
C GLY A 339 19.82 -23.65 -3.62
N PRO A 340 19.67 -23.18 -4.88
CA PRO A 340 20.15 -21.87 -5.27
C PRO A 340 19.42 -20.77 -4.50
N LEU A 341 20.13 -19.70 -4.18
CA LEU A 341 19.53 -18.57 -3.45
C LEU A 341 18.46 -17.89 -4.29
N LEU A 342 17.28 -17.75 -3.70
CA LEU A 342 16.20 -16.89 -4.16
C LEU A 342 15.57 -16.22 -2.94
N ALA A 343 15.60 -14.90 -2.91
CA ALA A 343 15.03 -14.12 -1.82
C ALA A 343 14.48 -12.79 -2.33
N GLU A 344 13.63 -12.14 -1.54
CA GLU A 344 12.97 -10.89 -1.90
C GLU A 344 13.05 -9.89 -0.75
N VAL A 345 13.33 -8.65 -1.08
CA VAL A 345 13.28 -7.52 -0.16
C VAL A 345 11.83 -7.11 0.02
N VAL A 346 11.17 -7.63 1.05
CA VAL A 346 9.74 -7.35 1.31
C VAL A 346 9.51 -5.97 1.90
N LYS A 347 10.53 -5.40 2.55
CA LYS A 347 10.47 -4.05 3.10
C LYS A 347 11.87 -3.48 3.30
N THR A 348 12.02 -2.21 3.03
CA THR A 348 13.23 -1.44 3.34
C THR A 348 12.89 -0.33 4.35
N SER A 349 13.76 -0.13 5.33
CA SER A 349 13.62 0.92 6.34
C SER A 349 14.98 1.56 6.62
N SER A 350 14.99 2.83 7.01
CA SER A 350 16.21 3.52 7.45
C SER A 350 16.24 3.61 8.96
N ASP A 351 17.30 3.09 9.56
CA ASP A 351 17.60 3.23 10.98
C ASP A 351 18.68 4.31 11.18
N PRO A 352 18.56 5.22 12.16
CA PRO A 352 19.53 6.29 12.38
C PRO A 352 20.96 5.80 12.69
N TYR A 353 21.09 4.59 13.24
CA TYR A 353 22.36 4.02 13.70
C TYR A 353 22.88 2.91 12.76
N ALA A 354 22.00 1.98 12.38
CA ALA A 354 22.37 0.86 11.51
C ALA A 354 22.36 1.23 10.02
N GLY A 355 21.77 2.37 9.67
CA GLY A 355 21.56 2.79 8.29
C GLY A 355 20.36 2.10 7.66
N ARG A 356 20.49 1.74 6.39
CA ARG A 356 19.41 1.04 5.67
C ARG A 356 19.35 -0.42 6.11
N ILE A 357 18.15 -0.89 6.46
CA ILE A 357 17.85 -2.28 6.82
C ILE A 357 16.78 -2.79 5.88
N SER A 358 17.04 -3.89 5.22
CA SER A 358 16.09 -4.59 4.35
C SER A 358 15.58 -5.84 5.04
N LEU A 359 14.26 -5.96 5.23
CA LEU A 359 13.61 -7.20 5.65
C LEU A 359 13.51 -8.10 4.42
N VAL A 360 14.14 -9.26 4.49
CA VAL A 360 14.27 -10.19 3.37
C VAL A 360 13.55 -11.48 3.69
N ARG A 361 12.72 -11.96 2.76
CA ARG A 361 12.14 -13.30 2.74
C ARG A 361 13.03 -14.19 1.86
N VAL A 362 13.56 -15.26 2.44
CA VAL A 362 14.31 -16.27 1.68
C VAL A 362 13.34 -17.35 1.20
N PHE A 363 13.23 -17.56 -0.12
CA PHE A 363 12.37 -18.60 -0.71
C PHE A 363 13.15 -19.89 -0.96
N SER A 364 14.42 -19.81 -1.32
CA SER A 364 15.30 -20.95 -1.57
C SER A 364 16.73 -20.63 -1.18
N GLY A 365 17.51 -21.65 -0.86
CA GLY A 365 18.89 -21.50 -0.45
C GLY A 365 19.05 -21.10 1.01
N THR A 366 20.26 -20.76 1.39
CA THR A 366 20.63 -20.24 2.72
C THR A 366 21.44 -18.98 2.56
N LEU A 367 21.00 -17.87 3.14
CA LEU A 367 21.71 -16.60 3.17
C LEU A 367 22.63 -16.53 4.38
N ARG A 368 23.91 -16.12 4.19
CA ARG A 368 24.90 -15.96 5.24
C ARG A 368 25.58 -14.58 5.16
N PRO A 369 26.14 -14.09 6.26
CA PRO A 369 27.06 -12.97 6.21
C PRO A 369 28.22 -13.26 5.25
N ASP A 370 28.67 -12.24 4.56
CA ASP A 370 29.73 -12.27 3.56
C ASP A 370 29.39 -12.95 2.20
N ASP A 371 28.19 -13.51 2.05
CA ASP A 371 27.73 -13.97 0.74
C ASP A 371 27.68 -12.81 -0.27
N THR A 372 28.05 -13.13 -1.51
CA THR A 372 27.83 -12.22 -2.65
C THR A 372 26.58 -12.69 -3.38
N VAL A 373 25.65 -11.80 -3.57
CA VAL A 373 24.35 -12.07 -4.19
C VAL A 373 24.07 -11.10 -5.33
N HIS A 374 23.34 -11.55 -6.31
CA HIS A 374 22.84 -10.71 -7.39
C HIS A 374 21.56 -10.00 -6.94
N LEU A 375 21.60 -8.66 -6.92
CA LEU A 375 20.45 -7.79 -6.66
C LEU A 375 19.88 -7.35 -8.00
N CYS A 376 18.58 -7.53 -8.19
CA CYS A 376 17.87 -7.08 -9.38
C CYS A 376 16.54 -6.42 -9.00
N GLY A 377 16.30 -5.22 -9.54
CA GLY A 377 15.05 -4.49 -9.42
C GLY A 377 14.25 -4.49 -10.71
N HIS A 378 12.93 -4.37 -10.63
CA HIS A 378 12.03 -4.48 -11.79
C HIS A 378 12.09 -3.31 -12.78
N GLY A 379 12.66 -2.18 -12.40
CA GLY A 379 12.59 -0.97 -13.20
C GLY A 379 11.16 -0.47 -13.48
N LEU A 380 10.16 -1.02 -12.81
CA LEU A 380 8.78 -0.56 -12.89
C LEU A 380 8.50 0.40 -11.74
N ASP A 381 7.68 1.42 -11.99
CA ASP A 381 7.07 2.12 -10.88
C ASP A 381 6.12 1.17 -10.13
N ALA A 382 5.73 1.54 -8.92
CA ALA A 382 4.87 0.72 -8.07
C ALA A 382 3.53 0.31 -8.72
N ALA A 383 3.12 1.01 -9.79
CA ALA A 383 1.93 0.74 -10.58
C ALA A 383 2.22 -0.02 -11.89
N GLY A 384 3.48 -0.31 -12.19
CA GLY A 384 3.87 -1.00 -13.42
C GLY A 384 3.65 -0.19 -14.71
N ARG A 385 3.50 1.14 -14.61
CA ARG A 385 3.07 2.00 -15.72
C ARG A 385 4.22 2.64 -16.49
N GLU A 386 5.32 2.96 -15.83
CA GLU A 386 6.50 3.55 -16.46
C GLU A 386 7.76 2.78 -16.08
N PRO A 387 8.60 2.41 -17.04
CA PRO A 387 9.86 1.76 -16.75
C PRO A 387 10.79 2.75 -16.00
N ARG A 388 11.11 2.46 -14.76
CA ARG A 388 12.29 3.01 -14.11
C ARG A 388 13.53 2.34 -14.75
N ALA A 389 14.68 2.95 -14.60
CA ALA A 389 15.91 2.26 -14.96
C ALA A 389 16.05 1.00 -14.09
N CYS A 390 16.02 -0.20 -14.71
CA CYS A 390 16.37 -1.43 -14.02
C CYS A 390 17.74 -1.23 -13.37
N HIS A 391 17.84 -1.61 -12.11
CA HIS A 391 19.13 -1.65 -11.44
C HIS A 391 19.51 -3.11 -11.18
N GLU A 392 20.73 -3.43 -11.51
CA GLU A 392 21.36 -4.71 -11.24
C GLU A 392 22.70 -4.47 -10.59
N ALA A 393 23.02 -5.21 -9.54
CA ALA A 393 24.30 -5.11 -8.87
C ALA A 393 24.67 -6.42 -8.18
N GLU A 394 25.97 -6.71 -8.16
CA GLU A 394 26.53 -7.70 -7.24
C GLU A 394 26.76 -7.03 -5.89
N VAL A 395 26.06 -7.51 -4.87
CA VAL A 395 26.10 -6.93 -3.52
C VAL A 395 26.59 -7.95 -2.51
N ARG A 396 27.37 -7.48 -1.54
CA ARG A 396 27.83 -8.32 -0.43
C ARG A 396 26.91 -8.14 0.77
N VAL A 397 26.44 -9.24 1.33
CA VAL A 397 25.67 -9.29 2.57
C VAL A 397 26.62 -9.01 3.74
N THR A 398 26.45 -7.88 4.41
CA THR A 398 27.41 -7.48 5.48
C THR A 398 27.06 -8.09 6.84
N ALA A 399 25.79 -8.12 7.19
CA ALA A 399 25.32 -8.67 8.46
C ALA A 399 23.84 -9.08 8.35
N LEU A 400 23.51 -10.16 9.04
CA LEU A 400 22.16 -10.66 9.20
C LEU A 400 21.66 -10.41 10.61
N THR A 401 20.40 -10.02 10.74
CA THR A 401 19.76 -9.76 12.03
C THR A 401 18.37 -10.37 12.09
N SER A 402 17.95 -10.79 13.28
CA SER A 402 16.56 -11.10 13.59
C SER A 402 15.94 -9.87 14.27
N PRO A 403 15.10 -9.08 13.57
CA PRO A 403 14.51 -7.87 14.15
C PRO A 403 13.56 -8.22 15.30
N PHE A 404 13.61 -7.44 16.38
CA PHE A 404 12.68 -7.55 17.50
C PHE A 404 12.43 -6.14 18.06
N GLY A 405 11.44 -5.46 17.51
CA GLY A 405 11.27 -4.03 17.74
C GLY A 405 12.49 -3.23 17.29
N GLN A 406 13.02 -2.38 18.16
CA GLN A 406 14.26 -1.61 17.87
C GLN A 406 15.53 -2.48 17.87
N GLN A 407 15.47 -3.68 18.46
CA GLN A 407 16.65 -4.51 18.60
C GLN A 407 16.92 -5.27 17.30
N GLN A 408 18.14 -5.15 16.79
CA GLN A 408 18.66 -5.91 15.67
C GLN A 408 19.56 -7.01 16.22
N ARG A 409 19.01 -8.21 16.47
CA ARG A 409 19.74 -9.33 17.11
C ARG A 409 20.54 -10.09 16.04
N PRO A 410 21.88 -10.17 16.12
CA PRO A 410 22.69 -10.83 15.10
C PRO A 410 22.33 -12.31 14.94
N VAL A 411 22.34 -12.80 13.69
CA VAL A 411 22.18 -14.22 13.32
C VAL A 411 23.23 -14.62 12.30
N ASP A 412 23.64 -15.89 12.32
CA ASP A 412 24.71 -16.39 11.46
C ASP A 412 24.22 -16.87 10.09
N ARG A 413 22.94 -17.14 9.95
CA ARG A 413 22.31 -17.59 8.70
C ARG A 413 20.81 -17.39 8.71
N CYS A 414 20.23 -17.39 7.51
CA CYS A 414 18.79 -17.47 7.28
C CYS A 414 18.53 -18.56 6.24
N VAL A 415 17.74 -19.58 6.59
CA VAL A 415 17.41 -20.70 5.70
C VAL A 415 16.21 -20.37 4.82
N ALA A 416 16.02 -21.14 3.75
CA ALA A 416 14.80 -21.11 2.94
C ALA A 416 13.54 -21.11 3.81
N GLY A 417 12.56 -20.30 3.45
CA GLY A 417 11.31 -20.16 4.19
C GLY A 417 11.36 -19.12 5.33
N ASP A 418 12.51 -18.63 5.74
CA ASP A 418 12.62 -17.75 6.90
C ASP A 418 12.72 -16.26 6.51
N LEU A 419 12.61 -15.39 7.50
CA LEU A 419 12.75 -13.93 7.42
C LEU A 419 13.99 -13.43 8.17
N VAL A 420 14.66 -12.45 7.59
CA VAL A 420 15.86 -11.85 8.17
C VAL A 420 15.98 -10.37 7.81
N GLY A 421 16.52 -9.58 8.72
CA GLY A 421 16.98 -8.23 8.44
C GLY A 421 18.39 -8.25 7.86
N VAL A 422 18.60 -7.58 6.73
CA VAL A 422 19.93 -7.40 6.12
C VAL A 422 20.32 -5.94 6.21
N ALA A 423 21.39 -5.65 6.94
CA ALA A 423 21.87 -4.28 7.07
C ALA A 423 22.78 -3.90 5.90
N ARG A 424 22.64 -2.64 5.45
CA ARG A 424 23.50 -2.02 4.43
C ARG A 424 23.56 -2.81 3.10
N LEU A 425 22.42 -3.28 2.64
CA LEU A 425 22.31 -4.01 1.38
C LEU A 425 22.37 -3.06 0.15
N GLY A 426 23.39 -2.21 0.09
CA GLY A 426 23.63 -1.33 -1.05
C GLY A 426 22.43 -0.45 -1.41
N GLU A 427 22.04 -0.53 -2.68
CA GLU A 427 20.92 0.25 -3.25
C GLU A 427 19.59 -0.52 -3.26
N ALA A 428 19.48 -1.65 -2.53
CA ALA A 428 18.28 -2.48 -2.52
C ALA A 428 17.03 -1.68 -2.15
N GLU A 429 15.97 -1.84 -2.92
CA GLU A 429 14.65 -1.24 -2.72
C GLU A 429 13.62 -2.30 -2.31
N THR A 430 12.48 -1.86 -1.80
CA THR A 430 11.36 -2.77 -1.53
C THR A 430 10.85 -3.36 -2.85
N GLY A 431 10.74 -4.70 -2.90
CA GLY A 431 10.34 -5.45 -4.10
C GLY A 431 11.52 -6.03 -4.90
N ASP A 432 12.77 -5.70 -4.55
CA ASP A 432 13.94 -6.25 -5.25
C ASP A 432 14.16 -7.73 -4.94
N THR A 433 14.71 -8.42 -5.91
CA THR A 433 15.10 -9.83 -5.81
C THR A 433 16.57 -9.99 -5.53
N LEU A 434 16.89 -10.87 -4.60
CA LEU A 434 18.24 -11.38 -4.36
C LEU A 434 18.32 -12.80 -4.87
N SER A 435 19.25 -13.06 -5.78
CA SER A 435 19.45 -14.40 -6.37
C SER A 435 20.91 -14.80 -6.41
N ALA A 436 21.18 -16.05 -6.77
CA ALA A 436 22.55 -16.52 -6.96
C ALA A 436 23.22 -15.80 -8.14
N SER A 437 24.45 -15.32 -7.97
CA SER A 437 25.18 -14.56 -9.01
C SER A 437 25.37 -15.33 -10.33
N GLY A 438 25.37 -16.67 -10.29
CA GLY A 438 25.58 -17.50 -11.50
C GLY A 438 24.32 -17.76 -12.33
N ASP A 439 23.13 -17.55 -11.77
CA ASP A 439 21.83 -17.78 -12.43
C ASP A 439 20.83 -16.74 -11.93
N PRO A 440 20.93 -15.49 -12.39
CA PRO A 440 20.09 -14.40 -11.90
C PRO A 440 18.63 -14.58 -12.35
N VAL A 441 17.72 -14.51 -11.40
CA VAL A 441 16.28 -14.52 -11.61
C VAL A 441 15.63 -13.34 -10.91
N LEU A 442 14.43 -12.98 -11.37
CA LEU A 442 13.65 -11.87 -10.88
C LEU A 442 12.26 -12.36 -10.46
N ILE A 443 11.91 -12.19 -9.21
CA ILE A 443 10.59 -12.51 -8.68
C ILE A 443 9.58 -11.51 -9.25
N GLU A 444 8.43 -11.97 -9.73
CA GLU A 444 7.37 -11.09 -10.20
C GLU A 444 6.88 -10.15 -9.08
N PRO A 445 6.82 -8.83 -9.34
CA PRO A 445 6.42 -7.86 -8.33
C PRO A 445 4.96 -8.04 -7.94
N TRP A 446 4.65 -7.77 -6.68
CA TRP A 446 3.25 -7.63 -6.29
C TRP A 446 2.71 -6.25 -6.70
N SER A 447 1.43 -6.20 -7.10
CA SER A 447 0.77 -4.94 -7.42
C SER A 447 0.58 -4.09 -6.17
N THR A 448 0.85 -2.81 -6.27
CA THR A 448 0.50 -1.81 -5.25
C THR A 448 -0.63 -0.93 -5.76
N PRO A 449 -1.53 -0.44 -4.90
CA PRO A 449 -2.53 0.51 -5.33
C PRO A 449 -1.89 1.84 -5.73
N ASP A 450 -2.47 2.50 -6.72
CA ASP A 450 -2.01 3.82 -7.13
C ASP A 450 -2.19 4.86 -6.03
N PRO A 451 -1.17 5.65 -5.74
CA PRO A 451 -1.32 6.82 -4.89
C PRO A 451 -2.06 7.93 -5.65
N LEU A 452 -3.25 8.28 -5.19
CA LEU A 452 -4.15 9.21 -5.88
C LEU A 452 -4.35 10.55 -5.15
N LEU A 453 -3.74 10.72 -3.96
CA LEU A 453 -3.77 11.97 -3.20
C LEU A 453 -2.48 12.76 -3.41
N PRO A 454 -2.49 13.86 -4.20
CA PRO A 454 -1.31 14.68 -4.43
C PRO A 454 -1.10 15.71 -3.32
N THR A 455 0.15 15.93 -2.95
CA THR A 455 0.59 17.09 -2.18
C THR A 455 1.86 17.67 -2.79
N ALA A 456 1.87 18.96 -3.04
CA ALA A 456 3.11 19.61 -3.46
C ALA A 456 3.99 19.88 -2.23
N VAL A 457 5.28 19.56 -2.35
CA VAL A 457 6.24 19.72 -1.26
C VAL A 457 7.33 20.69 -1.67
N ARG A 458 7.69 21.58 -0.75
CA ARG A 458 8.75 22.54 -0.95
C ARG A 458 9.66 22.57 0.29
N ALA A 459 10.95 22.75 0.09
CA ALA A 459 11.87 22.98 1.18
C ALA A 459 11.49 24.29 1.91
N HIS A 460 11.48 24.26 3.25
CA HIS A 460 11.20 25.45 4.07
C HIS A 460 12.26 26.53 3.88
N GLY A 461 13.50 26.16 3.62
CA GLY A 461 14.61 27.07 3.40
C GLY A 461 15.67 26.53 2.46
N LYS A 462 16.55 27.40 1.96
CA LYS A 462 17.62 27.03 1.02
C LYS A 462 18.54 25.93 1.52
N ALA A 463 18.77 25.83 2.82
CA ALA A 463 19.60 24.77 3.40
C ALA A 463 19.00 23.35 3.25
N ASP A 464 17.70 23.27 3.04
CA ASP A 464 16.97 22.02 2.89
C ASP A 464 16.70 21.68 1.41
N GLU A 465 16.88 22.60 0.45
CA GLU A 465 16.65 22.38 -0.97
C GLU A 465 17.51 21.22 -1.53
N ASP A 466 18.82 21.24 -1.24
CA ASP A 466 19.75 20.21 -1.71
C ASP A 466 19.47 18.84 -1.08
N LYS A 467 18.97 18.83 0.18
CA LYS A 467 18.67 17.60 0.91
C LYS A 467 17.32 17.00 0.52
N LEU A 468 16.36 17.85 0.11
CA LEU A 468 14.99 17.44 -0.17
C LEU A 468 14.91 16.36 -1.24
N SER A 469 15.61 16.54 -2.36
CA SER A 469 15.61 15.58 -3.46
C SER A 469 16.11 14.19 -3.02
N HIS A 470 17.19 14.14 -2.23
CA HIS A 470 17.72 12.89 -1.70
C HIS A 470 16.79 12.27 -0.64
N ALA A 471 16.18 13.08 0.22
CA ALA A 471 15.25 12.58 1.23
C ALA A 471 13.98 12.01 0.58
N LEU A 472 13.42 12.67 -0.43
CA LEU A 472 12.26 12.20 -1.17
C LEU A 472 12.57 10.91 -1.94
N ALA A 473 13.72 10.82 -2.61
CA ALA A 473 14.13 9.60 -3.30
C ALA A 473 14.25 8.40 -2.34
N ARG A 474 14.84 8.62 -1.16
CA ARG A 474 14.94 7.57 -0.12
C ARG A 474 13.57 7.18 0.43
N LEU A 475 12.68 8.15 0.64
CA LEU A 475 11.33 7.91 1.13
C LEU A 475 10.53 7.02 0.16
N VAL A 476 10.61 7.30 -1.16
CA VAL A 476 9.94 6.50 -2.20
C VAL A 476 10.58 5.12 -2.36
N ALA A 477 11.91 5.00 -2.18
CA ALA A 477 12.58 3.70 -2.21
C ALA A 477 12.21 2.80 -1.01
N GLU A 478 11.83 3.39 0.13
CA GLU A 478 11.33 2.65 1.29
C GLU A 478 9.85 2.24 1.14
N ASP A 479 9.05 3.07 0.49
CA ASP A 479 7.60 2.89 0.36
C ASP A 479 7.17 2.95 -1.11
N PRO A 480 6.97 1.81 -1.76
CA PRO A 480 6.59 1.74 -3.17
C PRO A 480 5.17 2.28 -3.45
N THR A 481 4.37 2.56 -2.41
CA THR A 481 3.05 3.18 -2.54
C THR A 481 3.10 4.71 -2.57
N LEU A 482 4.29 5.30 -2.48
CA LEU A 482 4.54 6.70 -2.73
C LEU A 482 5.02 6.91 -4.16
N ARG A 483 4.56 7.97 -4.81
CA ARG A 483 5.06 8.38 -6.12
C ARG A 483 5.53 9.83 -6.07
N LEU A 484 6.71 10.08 -6.62
CA LEU A 484 7.27 11.42 -6.77
C LEU A 484 7.12 11.88 -8.22
N GLU A 485 6.57 13.07 -8.40
CA GLU A 485 6.42 13.71 -9.70
C GLU A 485 7.03 15.11 -9.67
N GLN A 486 7.84 15.44 -10.65
CA GLN A 486 8.27 16.81 -10.89
C GLN A 486 7.45 17.36 -12.05
N ASN A 487 6.47 18.21 -11.74
CA ASN A 487 5.60 18.76 -12.75
C ASN A 487 6.31 19.89 -13.52
N PRO A 488 6.58 19.75 -14.83
CA PRO A 488 7.34 20.75 -15.59
C PRO A 488 6.58 22.05 -15.82
N ASP A 489 5.26 22.03 -15.78
CA ASP A 489 4.41 23.19 -16.05
C ASP A 489 4.19 24.05 -14.81
N THR A 490 3.96 23.40 -13.67
CA THR A 490 3.72 24.08 -12.39
C THR A 490 5.00 24.31 -11.57
N HIS A 491 6.09 23.66 -11.96
CA HIS A 491 7.38 23.60 -11.26
C HIS A 491 7.27 23.08 -9.82
N GLN A 492 6.19 22.37 -9.51
CA GLN A 492 6.00 21.73 -8.22
C GLN A 492 6.63 20.34 -8.18
N VAL A 493 7.22 20.02 -7.04
CA VAL A 493 7.54 18.64 -6.67
C VAL A 493 6.32 18.08 -5.94
N VAL A 494 5.67 17.10 -6.52
CA VAL A 494 4.42 16.52 -6.02
C VAL A 494 4.69 15.12 -5.47
N LEU A 495 4.34 14.92 -4.21
CA LEU A 495 4.32 13.63 -3.56
C LEU A 495 2.88 13.10 -3.61
N TRP A 496 2.70 11.96 -4.25
CA TRP A 496 1.44 11.24 -4.32
C TRP A 496 1.36 10.20 -3.22
N CYS A 497 0.26 10.18 -2.47
CA CYS A 497 0.03 9.31 -1.32
C CYS A 497 -1.29 8.55 -1.48
N LEU A 498 -1.48 7.47 -0.71
CA LEU A 498 -2.72 6.69 -0.70
C LEU A 498 -3.86 7.39 0.06
N GLY A 499 -3.54 8.23 1.04
CA GLY A 499 -4.51 8.94 1.86
C GLY A 499 -3.88 9.96 2.79
N GLU A 500 -4.72 10.66 3.60
CA GLU A 500 -4.25 11.74 4.47
C GLU A 500 -3.28 11.26 5.56
N ALA A 501 -3.58 10.14 6.22
CA ALA A 501 -2.68 9.60 7.23
C ALA A 501 -1.33 9.19 6.65
N HIS A 502 -1.33 8.63 5.43
CA HIS A 502 -0.10 8.29 4.71
C HIS A 502 0.71 9.55 4.36
N GLN A 503 0.05 10.61 3.85
CA GLN A 503 0.64 11.91 3.56
C GLN A 503 1.28 12.52 4.82
N GLU A 504 0.55 12.57 5.92
CA GLU A 504 1.05 13.13 7.18
C GLU A 504 2.27 12.37 7.69
N VAL A 505 2.25 11.03 7.66
CA VAL A 505 3.38 10.20 8.06
C VAL A 505 4.58 10.42 7.14
N ALA A 506 4.37 10.51 5.82
CA ALA A 506 5.44 10.78 4.87
C ALA A 506 6.12 12.14 5.13
N LEU A 507 5.34 13.21 5.34
CA LEU A 507 5.86 14.54 5.67
C LEU A 507 6.56 14.55 7.03
N GLU A 508 6.07 13.80 7.98
CA GLU A 508 6.67 13.70 9.30
C GLU A 508 8.01 12.94 9.26
N ARG A 509 8.12 11.87 8.46
CA ARG A 509 9.39 11.16 8.21
C ARG A 509 10.44 12.07 7.60
N LEU A 510 10.07 12.94 6.65
CA LEU A 510 11.00 13.93 6.09
C LEU A 510 11.61 14.81 7.18
N ARG A 511 10.80 15.24 8.15
CA ARG A 511 11.23 16.09 9.25
C ARG A 511 12.03 15.34 10.32
N SER A 512 11.47 14.24 10.84
CA SER A 512 12.03 13.54 12.00
C SER A 512 13.20 12.63 11.64
N ARG A 513 13.10 11.89 10.52
CA ARG A 513 14.09 10.86 10.15
C ARG A 513 15.15 11.40 9.20
N TYR A 514 14.76 12.24 8.23
CA TYR A 514 15.69 12.81 7.24
C TYR A 514 16.19 14.21 7.58
N GLY A 515 15.62 14.85 8.61
CA GLY A 515 16.05 16.18 9.07
C GLY A 515 15.81 17.29 8.05
N VAL A 516 14.80 17.14 7.18
CA VAL A 516 14.44 18.11 6.14
C VAL A 516 13.12 18.77 6.50
N GLN A 517 13.14 20.09 6.71
CA GLN A 517 11.92 20.86 6.94
C GLN A 517 11.20 21.12 5.61
N VAL A 518 9.93 20.74 5.55
CA VAL A 518 9.12 20.86 4.33
C VAL A 518 7.82 21.60 4.62
N ASP A 519 7.39 22.40 3.64
CA ASP A 519 6.08 23.01 3.56
C ASP A 519 5.24 22.24 2.55
N ALA A 520 4.01 21.89 2.94
CA ALA A 520 3.02 21.30 2.05
C ALA A 520 2.22 22.43 1.40
N GLU A 521 2.11 22.39 0.08
CA GLU A 521 1.33 23.34 -0.72
C GLU A 521 0.21 22.59 -1.46
N PRO A 522 -0.90 23.25 -1.80
CA PRO A 522 -1.90 22.67 -2.68
C PRO A 522 -1.31 22.29 -4.04
N HIS A 523 -1.66 21.10 -4.52
CA HIS A 523 -1.33 20.67 -5.88
C HIS A 523 -1.99 21.60 -6.90
N ARG A 524 -1.22 22.08 -7.87
CA ARG A 524 -1.70 22.91 -8.98
C ARG A 524 -1.86 22.06 -10.22
N VAL A 525 -3.05 22.10 -10.80
CA VAL A 525 -3.32 21.42 -12.08
C VAL A 525 -2.68 22.23 -13.22
N ALA A 526 -2.02 21.54 -14.14
CA ALA A 526 -1.39 22.14 -15.32
C ALA A 526 -2.46 22.58 -16.31
N LEU A 527 -2.66 23.88 -16.47
CA LEU A 527 -3.59 24.47 -17.44
C LEU A 527 -2.88 24.83 -18.74
N ARG A 528 -3.65 25.04 -19.80
CA ARG A 528 -3.17 25.53 -21.09
C ARG A 528 -3.94 26.78 -21.52
N GLU A 529 -3.38 27.51 -22.48
CA GLU A 529 -4.03 28.63 -23.15
C GLU A 529 -4.25 28.30 -24.62
N THR A 530 -5.33 28.80 -25.22
CA THR A 530 -5.52 28.78 -26.68
C THR A 530 -6.28 30.01 -27.15
N PHE A 531 -6.15 30.33 -28.44
CA PHE A 531 -6.92 31.42 -29.05
C PHE A 531 -8.36 30.98 -29.34
N GLY A 532 -9.33 31.76 -28.94
CA GLY A 532 -10.74 31.53 -29.24
C GLY A 532 -11.17 31.98 -30.63
N GLY A 533 -10.27 32.51 -31.43
CA GLY A 533 -10.51 33.00 -32.78
C GLY A 533 -9.25 33.55 -33.42
N ARG A 534 -9.34 34.00 -34.65
CA ARG A 534 -8.20 34.58 -35.37
C ARG A 534 -7.82 35.94 -34.78
N ALA A 535 -6.55 36.20 -34.71
CA ALA A 535 -5.99 37.47 -34.23
C ALA A 535 -4.69 37.81 -34.99
N ALA A 536 -4.40 39.08 -35.10
CA ALA A 536 -3.16 39.56 -35.71
C ALA A 536 -2.35 40.35 -34.71
N GLY A 537 -1.03 40.27 -34.79
CA GLY A 537 -0.12 40.99 -33.94
C GLY A 537 1.14 41.47 -34.67
N ARG A 538 1.68 42.59 -34.26
CA ARG A 538 2.87 43.22 -34.84
C ARG A 538 3.92 43.46 -33.79
N GLY A 539 4.91 42.59 -33.69
CA GLY A 539 6.03 42.77 -32.78
C GLY A 539 7.04 43.81 -33.29
N ARG A 540 7.26 44.83 -32.51
CA ARG A 540 8.27 45.88 -32.80
C ARG A 540 9.33 45.92 -31.72
N HIS A 541 10.54 45.52 -32.06
CA HIS A 541 11.71 45.62 -31.19
C HIS A 541 12.73 46.59 -31.84
N VAL A 542 12.74 47.81 -31.31
CA VAL A 542 13.65 48.86 -31.78
C VAL A 542 14.27 49.53 -30.55
N LYS A 543 15.56 49.32 -30.31
CA LYS A 543 16.35 49.94 -29.23
C LYS A 543 17.61 50.58 -29.80
N GLN A 544 17.84 51.85 -29.47
CA GLN A 544 19.11 52.54 -29.69
C GLN A 544 19.77 52.76 -28.33
N SER A 545 20.84 52.05 -28.05
CA SER A 545 21.70 52.31 -26.88
C SER A 545 23.12 52.34 -27.40
N GLY A 546 23.89 53.39 -27.14
CA GLY A 546 25.23 53.75 -27.64
C GLY A 546 26.09 52.53 -28.08
N GLY A 547 26.15 52.27 -29.38
CA GLY A 547 26.80 51.13 -30.03
C GLY A 547 25.91 50.57 -31.11
N HIS A 548 25.94 49.24 -31.36
CA HIS A 548 25.04 48.59 -32.33
C HIS A 548 23.58 48.65 -31.83
N GLY A 549 22.67 49.24 -32.61
CA GLY A 549 21.25 49.26 -32.38
C GLY A 549 20.64 47.83 -32.50
N GLN A 550 19.43 47.65 -31.97
CA GLN A 550 18.62 46.44 -32.18
C GLN A 550 17.36 46.82 -32.95
N PHE A 551 17.15 46.21 -34.09
CA PHE A 551 16.03 46.51 -34.96
C PHE A 551 15.38 45.20 -35.51
N ALA A 552 14.13 44.94 -35.18
CA ALA A 552 13.34 43.91 -35.81
C ALA A 552 11.85 44.25 -35.73
N ILE A 553 11.12 44.04 -36.83
CA ILE A 553 9.66 44.13 -36.86
C ILE A 553 9.15 42.88 -37.55
N CYS A 554 8.12 42.22 -37.03
CA CYS A 554 7.38 41.14 -37.65
C CYS A 554 5.90 41.31 -37.44
N ALA A 555 5.11 40.87 -38.41
CA ALA A 555 3.65 40.81 -38.36
C ALA A 555 3.19 39.36 -38.51
N ILE A 556 2.40 38.90 -37.58
CA ILE A 556 1.86 37.55 -37.55
C ILE A 556 0.34 37.53 -37.54
N GLU A 557 -0.21 36.44 -38.02
CA GLU A 557 -1.59 36.04 -37.79
C GLU A 557 -1.63 34.73 -37.00
N VAL A 558 -2.49 34.66 -36.00
CA VAL A 558 -2.68 33.47 -35.16
C VAL A 558 -4.12 32.98 -35.39
N GLU A 559 -4.28 31.68 -35.65
CA GLU A 559 -5.58 31.03 -35.74
C GLU A 559 -5.61 29.76 -34.88
N PRO A 560 -6.76 29.44 -34.25
CA PRO A 560 -6.90 28.20 -33.50
C PRO A 560 -6.88 26.99 -34.42
N LEU A 561 -6.31 25.88 -33.88
CA LEU A 561 -6.26 24.55 -34.47
C LEU A 561 -7.14 23.58 -33.67
N PRO A 562 -7.46 22.39 -34.20
CA PRO A 562 -8.09 21.33 -33.44
C PRO A 562 -7.27 20.92 -32.22
N ALA A 563 -7.94 20.43 -31.16
CA ALA A 563 -7.30 19.98 -29.94
C ALA A 563 -6.22 18.91 -30.22
N GLY A 564 -5.08 19.04 -29.55
CA GLY A 564 -3.93 18.14 -29.72
C GLY A 564 -3.02 18.46 -30.90
N SER A 565 -3.28 19.54 -31.66
CA SER A 565 -2.42 19.95 -32.81
C SER A 565 -1.12 20.63 -32.39
N GLY A 566 -1.02 21.11 -31.14
CA GLY A 566 0.15 21.82 -30.66
C GLY A 566 0.35 23.19 -31.29
N ILE A 567 1.60 23.57 -31.61
CA ILE A 567 1.92 24.84 -32.23
C ILE A 567 2.50 24.61 -33.63
N GLU A 568 1.81 25.11 -34.64
CA GLU A 568 2.25 25.14 -36.03
C GLU A 568 2.77 26.52 -36.41
N PHE A 569 3.95 26.61 -37.03
CA PHE A 569 4.49 27.87 -37.54
C PHE A 569 4.59 27.81 -39.06
N VAL A 570 4.02 28.83 -39.71
CA VAL A 570 3.95 28.90 -41.20
C VAL A 570 4.59 30.20 -41.66
N ASP A 571 5.52 30.12 -42.64
CA ASP A 571 6.10 31.24 -43.33
C ASP A 571 5.30 31.59 -44.58
N LYS A 572 4.76 32.81 -44.65
CA LYS A 572 4.12 33.40 -45.82
C LYS A 572 4.70 34.76 -46.16
N VAL A 573 5.96 35.03 -45.81
CA VAL A 573 6.63 36.30 -46.12
C VAL A 573 6.85 36.45 -47.63
N VAL A 574 6.42 37.57 -48.17
CA VAL A 574 6.58 37.93 -49.57
C VAL A 574 7.61 39.07 -49.72
N GLY A 575 8.41 39.01 -50.79
CA GLY A 575 9.33 40.08 -51.14
C GLY A 575 10.59 40.24 -50.22
N GLY A 576 10.81 39.26 -49.29
CA GLY A 576 12.00 39.30 -48.42
C GLY A 576 11.96 40.36 -47.33
N SER A 577 10.78 40.81 -46.93
CA SER A 577 10.59 41.83 -45.84
C SER A 577 11.18 41.36 -44.51
N VAL A 578 11.17 40.04 -44.24
CA VAL A 578 12.00 39.37 -43.24
C VAL A 578 13.04 38.50 -43.98
N PRO A 579 14.36 38.78 -43.80
CA PRO A 579 15.39 37.93 -44.40
C PRO A 579 15.24 36.48 -43.94
N ARG A 580 15.40 35.53 -44.87
CA ARG A 580 15.23 34.08 -44.64
C ARG A 580 16.00 33.55 -43.41
N GLN A 581 17.19 34.09 -43.16
CA GLN A 581 18.01 33.72 -42.00
C GLN A 581 17.37 34.03 -40.66
N PHE A 582 16.45 35.02 -40.58
CA PHE A 582 15.81 35.44 -39.34
C PHE A 582 14.42 34.81 -39.11
N ILE A 583 13.85 34.13 -40.10
CA ILE A 583 12.55 33.44 -39.95
C ILE A 583 12.58 32.39 -38.82
N PRO A 584 13.61 31.50 -38.72
CA PRO A 584 13.73 30.60 -37.59
C PRO A 584 13.84 31.31 -36.21
N SER A 585 14.42 32.54 -36.23
CA SER A 585 14.53 33.34 -35.02
C SER A 585 13.18 33.90 -34.56
N VAL A 586 12.31 34.30 -35.50
CA VAL A 586 10.91 34.69 -35.18
C VAL A 586 10.18 33.49 -34.62
N GLU A 587 10.24 32.31 -35.24
CA GLU A 587 9.63 31.08 -34.76
C GLU A 587 10.10 30.75 -33.34
N LYS A 588 11.41 30.80 -33.09
CA LYS A 588 11.97 30.54 -31.77
C LYS A 588 11.43 31.53 -30.71
N GLY A 589 11.27 32.80 -31.06
CA GLY A 589 10.68 33.81 -30.21
C GLY A 589 9.19 33.56 -29.90
N VAL A 590 8.42 33.19 -30.92
CA VAL A 590 7.01 32.80 -30.79
C VAL A 590 6.86 31.57 -29.87
N ARG A 591 7.64 30.51 -30.10
CA ARG A 591 7.60 29.27 -29.27
C ARG A 591 8.02 29.55 -27.82
N ALA A 592 9.04 30.37 -27.61
CA ALA A 592 9.49 30.75 -26.27
C ALA A 592 8.42 31.56 -25.50
N GLN A 593 7.69 32.44 -26.20
CA GLN A 593 6.58 33.17 -25.60
C GLN A 593 5.36 32.26 -25.35
N ALA A 594 5.06 31.38 -26.29
CA ALA A 594 3.99 30.42 -26.16
C ALA A 594 4.19 29.48 -24.96
N ALA A 595 5.41 29.03 -24.70
CA ALA A 595 5.74 28.22 -23.52
C ALA A 595 5.51 29.00 -22.19
N ARG A 596 5.65 30.34 -22.21
CA ARG A 596 5.39 31.19 -21.04
C ARG A 596 3.92 31.61 -20.90
N GLY A 597 3.10 31.33 -21.92
CA GLY A 597 1.73 31.80 -22.01
C GLY A 597 1.61 33.26 -22.49
N VAL A 598 0.38 33.66 -22.78
CA VAL A 598 0.09 34.99 -23.34
C VAL A 598 -0.92 35.79 -22.51
N SER A 599 -1.69 35.15 -21.61
CA SER A 599 -2.73 35.77 -20.79
C SER A 599 -2.56 35.47 -19.31
N ALA A 600 -2.74 34.22 -18.90
CA ALA A 600 -2.64 33.79 -17.52
C ALA A 600 -1.30 33.09 -17.18
N GLY A 601 -0.36 33.04 -18.13
CA GLY A 601 0.97 32.46 -17.95
C GLY A 601 0.96 30.92 -17.99
N HIS A 602 0.02 30.31 -18.71
CA HIS A 602 -0.01 28.90 -19.01
C HIS A 602 0.45 28.63 -20.46
N PRO A 603 1.10 27.52 -20.75
CA PRO A 603 1.57 27.23 -22.10
C PRO A 603 0.44 27.33 -23.12
N LEU A 604 0.72 28.03 -24.23
CA LEU A 604 -0.20 28.15 -25.36
C LEU A 604 -0.13 26.89 -26.22
N VAL A 605 -1.27 26.37 -26.64
CA VAL A 605 -1.38 25.16 -27.47
C VAL A 605 -2.47 25.33 -28.53
N ASP A 606 -2.46 24.46 -29.52
CA ASP A 606 -3.47 24.31 -30.56
C ASP A 606 -3.70 25.59 -31.36
N VAL A 607 -2.58 26.16 -31.83
CA VAL A 607 -2.57 27.38 -32.64
C VAL A 607 -1.63 27.25 -33.85
N ARG A 608 -2.05 27.86 -34.95
CA ARG A 608 -1.19 28.12 -36.09
C ARG A 608 -0.78 29.59 -36.08
N VAL A 609 0.52 29.83 -36.11
CA VAL A 609 1.12 31.17 -36.23
C VAL A 609 1.70 31.33 -37.61
N THR A 610 1.13 32.26 -38.37
CA THR A 610 1.58 32.56 -39.75
C THR A 610 2.34 33.89 -39.74
N LEU A 611 3.60 33.84 -40.14
CA LEU A 611 4.42 35.04 -40.36
C LEU A 611 4.09 35.62 -41.73
N LEU A 612 3.56 36.85 -41.75
CA LEU A 612 3.08 37.49 -43.00
C LEU A 612 4.02 38.53 -43.53
N ASP A 613 4.58 39.36 -42.66
CA ASP A 613 5.39 40.53 -43.05
C ASP A 613 6.40 40.91 -41.96
N GLY A 614 7.31 41.82 -42.26
CA GLY A 614 8.24 42.36 -41.30
C GLY A 614 9.14 43.47 -41.86
N LYS A 615 10.11 43.89 -41.06
CA LYS A 615 11.12 44.87 -41.48
C LYS A 615 12.43 44.58 -40.79
N ALA A 616 13.49 44.50 -41.59
CA ALA A 616 14.87 44.37 -41.13
C ALA A 616 15.67 45.65 -41.41
N HIS A 617 16.72 45.87 -40.62
CA HIS A 617 17.73 46.91 -40.86
C HIS A 617 19.07 46.25 -41.20
N SER A 618 19.76 46.78 -42.19
CA SER A 618 20.96 46.15 -42.74
C SER A 618 22.11 45.93 -41.72
N VAL A 619 22.14 46.73 -40.65
CA VAL A 619 23.24 46.72 -39.66
C VAL A 619 22.72 46.32 -38.25
N ASP A 620 21.51 46.72 -37.88
CA ASP A 620 20.99 46.61 -36.49
C ASP A 620 20.09 45.39 -36.28
N SER A 621 19.85 44.58 -37.32
CA SER A 621 19.05 43.36 -37.20
C SER A 621 19.91 42.18 -36.80
N SER A 622 19.40 41.42 -35.82
CA SER A 622 20.05 40.20 -35.30
C SER A 622 19.01 39.12 -34.96
N ASP A 623 19.45 37.88 -34.77
CA ASP A 623 18.62 36.76 -34.31
C ASP A 623 17.91 37.10 -33.02
N ALA A 624 18.60 37.66 -32.04
CA ALA A 624 18.03 38.09 -30.76
C ALA A 624 16.93 39.15 -30.91
N ALA A 625 17.12 40.10 -31.84
CA ALA A 625 16.12 41.13 -32.11
C ALA A 625 14.83 40.52 -32.71
N PHE A 626 14.97 39.59 -33.68
CA PHE A 626 13.80 38.88 -34.27
C PHE A 626 13.13 37.91 -33.34
N GLN A 627 13.87 37.24 -32.44
CA GLN A 627 13.27 36.45 -31.37
C GLN A 627 12.40 37.32 -30.47
N THR A 628 12.92 38.47 -30.05
CA THR A 628 12.16 39.40 -29.23
C THR A 628 10.93 39.95 -29.98
N ALA A 629 11.08 40.29 -31.27
CA ALA A 629 9.97 40.77 -32.08
C ALA A 629 8.88 39.71 -32.25
N GLY A 630 9.24 38.43 -32.47
CA GLY A 630 8.29 37.32 -32.53
C GLY A 630 7.50 37.12 -31.26
N ALA A 631 8.19 37.17 -30.11
CA ALA A 631 7.54 37.13 -28.79
C ALA A 631 6.58 38.30 -28.55
N LEU A 632 6.98 39.53 -28.92
CA LEU A 632 6.12 40.73 -28.82
C LEU A 632 4.90 40.63 -29.75
N ALA A 633 5.06 40.13 -30.98
CA ALA A 633 3.97 39.94 -31.93
C ALA A 633 2.89 38.99 -31.37
N LEU A 634 3.30 37.88 -30.77
CA LEU A 634 2.37 36.93 -30.16
C LEU A 634 1.63 37.54 -28.97
N ARG A 635 2.30 38.30 -28.13
CA ARG A 635 1.69 39.02 -27.01
C ARG A 635 0.69 40.10 -27.47
N GLU A 636 1.01 40.85 -28.54
CA GLU A 636 0.11 41.83 -29.10
C GLU A 636 -1.12 41.18 -29.72
N ALA A 637 -0.95 40.06 -30.47
CA ALA A 637 -2.06 39.30 -30.99
C ALA A 637 -3.01 38.79 -29.89
N ALA A 638 -2.46 38.45 -28.72
CA ALA A 638 -3.24 37.99 -27.59
C ALA A 638 -3.97 39.10 -26.82
N ALA A 639 -3.48 40.34 -26.90
CA ALA A 639 -4.06 41.48 -26.13
C ALA A 639 -5.50 41.79 -26.56
N ASP A 640 -5.79 41.70 -27.86
CA ASP A 640 -7.10 41.96 -28.42
C ASP A 640 -7.91 40.69 -28.70
N ALA A 641 -7.32 39.52 -28.43
CA ALA A 641 -7.96 38.22 -28.67
C ALA A 641 -8.70 37.70 -27.46
N ARG A 642 -9.73 36.90 -27.69
CA ARG A 642 -10.33 36.08 -26.64
C ARG A 642 -9.44 34.87 -26.39
N ILE A 643 -8.62 34.89 -25.32
CA ILE A 643 -7.86 33.75 -24.89
C ILE A 643 -8.72 32.85 -24.01
N GLN A 644 -8.77 31.56 -24.34
CA GLN A 644 -9.44 30.54 -23.55
C GLN A 644 -8.42 29.80 -22.68
N LEU A 645 -8.77 29.53 -21.44
CA LEU A 645 -8.04 28.59 -20.58
C LEU A 645 -8.59 27.18 -20.85
N LEU A 646 -7.68 26.25 -20.96
CA LEU A 646 -7.97 24.82 -21.10
C LEU A 646 -7.56 24.12 -19.82
N GLU A 647 -8.46 23.25 -19.33
CA GLU A 647 -8.22 22.36 -18.20
C GLU A 647 -8.07 20.90 -18.67
N PRO A 648 -7.22 20.08 -18.04
CA PRO A 648 -7.12 18.68 -18.37
C PRO A 648 -8.37 17.93 -17.92
N VAL A 649 -8.86 17.03 -18.75
CA VAL A 649 -9.95 16.10 -18.49
C VAL A 649 -9.39 14.69 -18.37
N CYS A 650 -9.75 14.02 -17.30
CA CYS A 650 -9.38 12.63 -17.04
C CYS A 650 -10.59 11.71 -17.23
N GLU A 651 -10.35 10.54 -17.81
CA GLU A 651 -11.23 9.41 -17.63
C GLU A 651 -11.00 8.84 -16.23
N VAL A 652 -12.07 8.72 -15.46
CA VAL A 652 -12.10 8.18 -14.11
C VAL A 652 -12.91 6.89 -14.16
N ALA A 653 -12.31 5.77 -13.76
CA ALA A 653 -12.92 4.46 -13.69
C ALA A 653 -13.10 4.08 -12.22
N VAL A 654 -14.34 4.10 -11.71
CA VAL A 654 -14.66 3.89 -10.30
C VAL A 654 -15.30 2.54 -10.10
N LEU A 655 -14.65 1.64 -9.36
CA LEU A 655 -15.18 0.32 -9.00
C LEU A 655 -15.77 0.37 -7.59
N VAL A 656 -17.08 0.11 -7.48
CA VAL A 656 -17.82 0.15 -6.22
C VAL A 656 -18.82 -1.00 -6.12
N PRO A 657 -19.21 -1.41 -4.89
CA PRO A 657 -20.38 -2.26 -4.70
C PRO A 657 -21.63 -1.63 -5.31
N ASP A 658 -22.56 -2.47 -5.78
CA ASP A 658 -23.76 -2.05 -6.53
C ASP A 658 -24.60 -1.01 -5.77
N ASP A 659 -24.65 -1.08 -4.44
CA ASP A 659 -25.37 -0.15 -3.55
C ASP A 659 -24.86 1.29 -3.64
N TYR A 660 -23.60 1.49 -4.02
CA TYR A 660 -22.96 2.81 -4.09
C TYR A 660 -22.92 3.41 -5.51
N VAL A 661 -23.41 2.70 -6.53
CA VAL A 661 -23.39 3.18 -7.94
C VAL A 661 -24.14 4.50 -8.07
N GLY A 662 -25.35 4.58 -7.52
CA GLY A 662 -26.16 5.81 -7.57
C GLY A 662 -25.49 7.01 -6.89
N PRO A 663 -25.07 6.91 -5.63
CA PRO A 663 -24.30 7.94 -4.95
C PRO A 663 -23.03 8.39 -5.70
N VAL A 664 -22.25 7.45 -6.24
CA VAL A 664 -21.01 7.75 -7.01
C VAL A 664 -21.33 8.50 -8.31
N MET A 665 -22.34 8.07 -9.06
CA MET A 665 -22.75 8.76 -10.29
C MET A 665 -23.21 10.20 -10.00
N SER A 666 -23.94 10.40 -8.89
CA SER A 666 -24.37 11.72 -8.44
C SER A 666 -23.19 12.62 -8.04
N ASP A 667 -22.23 12.08 -7.30
CA ASP A 667 -21.02 12.81 -6.88
C ASP A 667 -20.17 13.20 -8.10
N LEU A 668 -19.89 12.27 -9.02
CA LEU A 668 -19.16 12.56 -10.27
C LEU A 668 -19.85 13.63 -11.11
N SER A 669 -21.19 13.59 -11.22
CA SER A 669 -21.97 14.63 -11.91
C SER A 669 -21.85 15.99 -11.21
N GLY A 670 -21.83 16.02 -9.88
CA GLY A 670 -21.60 17.23 -9.08
C GLY A 670 -20.22 17.85 -9.32
N ARG A 671 -19.24 17.07 -9.73
CA ARG A 671 -17.87 17.47 -10.08
C ARG A 671 -17.70 17.82 -11.56
N ARG A 672 -18.74 18.22 -12.23
CA ARG A 672 -18.76 18.50 -13.68
C ARG A 672 -18.38 17.28 -14.52
N GLY A 673 -18.47 16.07 -13.93
CA GLY A 673 -18.17 14.83 -14.59
C GLY A 673 -19.30 14.40 -15.53
N ARG A 674 -18.92 13.79 -16.64
CA ARG A 674 -19.84 13.16 -17.60
C ARG A 674 -19.70 11.65 -17.49
N VAL A 675 -20.71 10.97 -16.94
CA VAL A 675 -20.73 9.50 -16.91
C VAL A 675 -20.82 8.97 -18.34
N VAL A 676 -19.90 8.10 -18.72
CA VAL A 676 -19.78 7.53 -20.07
C VAL A 676 -20.40 6.14 -20.13
N GLY A 677 -20.34 5.37 -19.05
CA GLY A 677 -20.90 4.02 -19.00
C GLY A 677 -20.73 3.36 -17.65
N THR A 678 -21.38 2.22 -17.49
CA THR A 678 -21.26 1.32 -16.34
C THR A 678 -21.11 -0.12 -16.83
N GLU A 679 -20.24 -0.89 -16.18
CA GLU A 679 -19.99 -2.31 -16.47
C GLU A 679 -20.13 -3.11 -15.20
N GLN A 680 -20.84 -4.23 -15.23
CA GLN A 680 -20.91 -5.16 -14.13
C GLN A 680 -19.58 -5.89 -13.96
N SER A 681 -19.12 -5.98 -12.72
CA SER A 681 -17.89 -6.67 -12.33
C SER A 681 -18.22 -7.84 -11.39
N PRO A 682 -17.43 -8.91 -11.37
CA PRO A 682 -17.67 -10.01 -10.44
C PRO A 682 -17.77 -9.55 -8.98
N GLY A 683 -18.53 -10.30 -8.16
CA GLY A 683 -18.65 -10.05 -6.72
C GLY A 683 -19.62 -8.91 -6.35
N GLY A 684 -20.68 -8.64 -7.16
CA GLY A 684 -21.68 -7.63 -6.84
C GLY A 684 -21.12 -6.20 -6.89
N ARG A 685 -20.23 -5.96 -7.84
CA ARG A 685 -19.58 -4.65 -8.06
C ARG A 685 -19.89 -4.11 -9.45
N THR A 686 -19.88 -2.81 -9.55
CA THR A 686 -20.03 -2.09 -10.82
C THR A 686 -18.86 -1.13 -11.04
N LEU A 687 -18.31 -1.15 -12.24
CA LEU A 687 -17.34 -0.18 -12.72
C LEU A 687 -18.09 0.99 -13.38
N VAL A 688 -17.95 2.19 -12.80
CA VAL A 688 -18.52 3.43 -13.34
C VAL A 688 -17.41 4.20 -14.06
N ARG A 689 -17.60 4.50 -15.35
CA ARG A 689 -16.66 5.32 -16.15
C ARG A 689 -17.22 6.72 -16.33
N ALA A 690 -16.40 7.72 -16.06
CA ALA A 690 -16.77 9.12 -16.26
C ALA A 690 -15.57 9.94 -16.74
N GLU A 691 -15.85 10.97 -17.53
CA GLU A 691 -14.88 12.02 -17.87
C GLU A 691 -15.06 13.19 -16.92
N VAL A 692 -14.01 13.56 -16.20
CA VAL A 692 -14.06 14.56 -15.12
C VAL A 692 -12.86 15.51 -15.26
N PRO A 693 -13.06 16.85 -15.13
CA PRO A 693 -11.94 17.79 -15.07
C PRO A 693 -11.00 17.48 -13.89
N GLU A 694 -9.71 17.45 -14.14
CA GLU A 694 -8.71 17.11 -13.10
C GLU A 694 -8.76 18.09 -11.91
N THR A 695 -9.17 19.32 -12.15
CA THR A 695 -9.38 20.34 -11.11
C THR A 695 -10.40 19.94 -10.05
N GLU A 696 -11.34 19.03 -10.36
CA GLU A 696 -12.41 18.57 -9.47
C GLU A 696 -12.08 17.27 -8.71
N ILE A 697 -11.01 16.58 -9.10
CA ILE A 697 -10.68 15.25 -8.53
C ILE A 697 -9.43 15.24 -7.65
N GLY A 698 -8.86 16.40 -7.32
CA GLY A 698 -7.65 16.49 -6.51
C GLY A 698 -7.76 15.81 -5.13
N ARG A 699 -8.95 15.75 -4.54
CA ARG A 699 -9.24 15.07 -3.26
C ARG A 699 -10.26 13.92 -3.40
N TYR A 700 -10.57 13.52 -4.61
CA TYR A 700 -11.62 12.52 -4.86
C TYR A 700 -11.34 11.17 -4.16
N ALA A 701 -10.08 10.80 -3.97
CA ALA A 701 -9.72 9.59 -3.22
C ALA A 701 -10.31 9.56 -1.80
N LEU A 702 -10.34 10.72 -1.14
CA LEU A 702 -10.88 10.85 0.23
C LEU A 702 -12.42 10.86 0.21
N ASP A 703 -12.98 11.60 -0.73
CA ASP A 703 -14.43 11.75 -0.85
C ASP A 703 -15.08 10.42 -1.24
N LEU A 704 -14.49 9.68 -2.21
CA LEU A 704 -14.94 8.34 -2.58
C LEU A 704 -14.87 7.35 -1.41
N ARG A 705 -13.77 7.37 -0.65
CA ARG A 705 -13.61 6.52 0.54
C ARG A 705 -14.69 6.81 1.58
N SER A 706 -14.97 8.08 1.83
CA SER A 706 -16.05 8.48 2.74
C SER A 706 -17.42 8.03 2.23
N LEU A 707 -17.70 8.23 0.94
CA LEU A 707 -18.97 7.90 0.30
C LEU A 707 -19.25 6.39 0.30
N THR A 708 -18.22 5.58 0.15
CA THR A 708 -18.30 4.11 -0.02
C THR A 708 -17.84 3.32 1.19
N HIS A 709 -17.65 3.97 2.33
CA HIS A 709 -17.11 3.36 3.55
C HIS A 709 -15.80 2.59 3.31
N GLY A 710 -14.94 3.11 2.41
CA GLY A 710 -13.63 2.54 2.09
C GLY A 710 -13.62 1.41 1.08
N THR A 711 -14.78 1.00 0.53
CA THR A 711 -14.88 -0.10 -0.44
C THR A 711 -14.67 0.32 -1.88
N GLY A 712 -14.81 1.62 -2.19
CA GLY A 712 -14.63 2.16 -3.53
C GLY A 712 -13.16 2.33 -3.89
N ARG A 713 -12.83 2.00 -5.14
CA ARG A 713 -11.51 2.23 -5.75
C ARG A 713 -11.70 2.97 -7.06
N PHE A 714 -10.73 3.79 -7.46
CA PHE A 714 -10.77 4.41 -8.77
C PHE A 714 -9.38 4.51 -9.39
N ASP A 715 -9.38 4.54 -10.72
CA ASP A 715 -8.23 4.85 -11.54
C ASP A 715 -8.51 6.10 -12.35
N ARG A 716 -7.48 6.83 -12.73
CA ARG A 716 -7.60 8.00 -13.59
C ARG A 716 -6.57 7.99 -14.70
N THR A 717 -7.00 8.42 -15.89
CA THR A 717 -6.11 8.56 -17.04
C THR A 717 -6.41 9.88 -17.73
N HIS A 718 -5.36 10.70 -17.96
CA HIS A 718 -5.51 11.93 -18.74
C HIS A 718 -5.93 11.61 -20.16
N THR A 719 -6.97 12.30 -20.69
CA THR A 719 -7.47 12.09 -22.04
C THR A 719 -7.22 13.27 -22.97
N ARG A 720 -7.57 14.46 -22.56
CA ARG A 720 -7.49 15.66 -23.38
C ARG A 720 -7.58 16.94 -22.55
N PHE A 721 -7.37 18.08 -23.21
CA PHE A 721 -7.67 19.40 -22.65
C PHE A 721 -9.01 19.89 -23.20
N GLU A 722 -9.84 20.49 -22.35
CA GLU A 722 -11.11 21.14 -22.73
C GLU A 722 -11.18 22.57 -22.21
N ALA A 723 -12.00 23.39 -22.87
CA ALA A 723 -12.18 24.79 -22.47
C ALA A 723 -12.84 24.88 -21.08
N MET A 724 -12.16 25.56 -20.16
CA MET A 724 -12.65 25.84 -18.82
C MET A 724 -13.86 26.81 -18.88
N PRO A 725 -14.92 26.61 -18.05
CA PRO A 725 -16.03 27.52 -17.94
C PRO A 725 -15.56 28.95 -17.66
N PRO A 726 -16.15 29.99 -18.32
CA PRO A 726 -15.65 31.35 -18.22
C PRO A 726 -15.52 31.90 -16.81
N GLN A 727 -16.48 31.59 -15.94
CA GLN A 727 -16.47 32.04 -14.54
C GLN A 727 -15.26 31.48 -13.73
N LEU A 728 -14.91 30.20 -13.97
CA LEU A 728 -13.74 29.57 -13.36
C LEU A 728 -12.45 30.11 -13.95
N ALA A 729 -12.41 30.33 -15.25
CA ALA A 729 -11.26 30.92 -15.93
C ALA A 729 -10.96 32.35 -15.42
N GLU A 730 -11.99 33.16 -15.14
CA GLU A 730 -11.82 34.47 -14.53
C GLU A 730 -11.26 34.39 -13.12
N LYS A 731 -11.73 33.45 -12.31
CA LYS A 731 -11.20 33.22 -10.96
C LYS A 731 -9.73 32.84 -10.99
N VAL A 732 -9.32 31.93 -11.86
CA VAL A 732 -7.91 31.51 -12.03
C VAL A 732 -7.04 32.69 -12.46
N ARG A 733 -7.51 33.55 -13.37
CA ARG A 733 -6.79 34.77 -13.77
C ARG A 733 -6.62 35.76 -12.63
N ALA A 734 -7.68 35.96 -11.82
CA ALA A 734 -7.65 36.86 -10.68
C ALA A 734 -6.69 36.41 -9.57
N GLU A 735 -6.65 35.14 -9.28
CA GLU A 735 -5.74 34.55 -8.28
C GLU A 735 -4.27 34.74 -8.65
N ARG A 736 -3.90 34.63 -9.93
CA ARG A 736 -2.54 34.89 -10.41
C ARG A 736 -2.21 36.40 -10.43
N GLY A 737 -3.18 37.26 -10.72
CA GLY A 737 -2.98 38.73 -10.68
C GLY A 737 -2.61 39.23 -9.29
N ASN A 738 -3.09 38.58 -8.23
CA ASN A 738 -2.81 38.91 -6.83
C ASN A 738 -1.54 38.24 -6.26
N GLY A 739 -0.95 37.27 -6.96
CA GLY A 739 0.15 36.42 -6.49
C GLY A 739 1.52 36.70 -7.11
N SER A 740 1.69 37.74 -7.91
CA SER A 740 3.01 38.14 -8.43
C SER A 740 3.72 39.12 -7.50
N PRO A 741 4.70 38.70 -6.68
CA PRO A 741 5.76 39.61 -6.26
C PRO A 741 6.70 39.79 -7.46
N GLY A 742 6.94 41.02 -7.83
CA GLY A 742 7.76 41.60 -8.87
C GLY A 742 8.80 40.77 -9.60
N ALA A 743 8.80 40.95 -10.93
CA ALA A 743 9.80 40.58 -11.91
C ALA A 743 11.24 40.92 -11.51
#